data_8e188d7c8c1080364eafb9475851d00c
#
_entry.id   8e188d7c8c1080364eafb9475851d00c
#
_cell.length_a   1.000
_cell.length_b   1.000
_cell.length_c   1.000
_cell.angle_alpha   90.00
_cell.angle_beta   90.00
_cell.angle_gamma   90.00
#
_symmetry.space_group_name_H-M   'P 1'
#
loop_
_entity.id
_entity.type
_entity.pdbx_description
1 polymer ?
#
loop_
_entity_poly.entity_id
_entity_poly.type
_entity_poly.pdbx_seq_one_letter_code
_entity_poly.pdbx_strand_id
1 'polypeptide(L)'
;MLCAVVLFVATVGCTNGMKGKKESYLYQFEGYDYQYAITKDQQEKVFRMTPAKRTVEVLNGVGKYTILGEKDKPLYTTEKMKDYTVDESGKNPVVMVHYALSDNAGDVTAIYTLYKEYMDVEISLENYSGKDAASAYYVREFTKKYQKVEKRSVGTWKFPENDDFPYQTFDSLAWIHRFKDGGSMYTFYEGEEAQPKNYLEAYPEHAIPLTMSEDQKPQEKLHFALVFSSEKDIKAADNRALFAKKNLDTALSFNCTTKGTGSATLYTQKDLSFLMEVENLTDQKKDAEVSCQIYGYDGSTCLEKTEKFSVKKQGNAQKKISFKAPSYGIYYAILTMQSGKDTYKEVYPFAVLKKHTYQYTKSSPFGISGVHFGQYQPNEDTISILQELGAANVRVGLGIPEYAEKDTKLLKKNLASLKKSGIRINGQYLLLDDWSEPLDPKVYEQAIRSVLDDVGDLLDGCEAGNEPNLYATYYGYSKEDYMAYYYEVNYTGAYPAIKDAGLKYLGAGVYQGESIWLEGLDYYGIMDKQDVLVTHGYAFPYSPDLTKDPQVELSFESSLVRTRQFLDKTGDKAWYLNECGLPTTPEQTEGISSGVDLRTQADYMARELLLALSYGVDEIEVYSMFDQQNLYHTIMPEEYENNFGLFYQQDYSGRIFPKPSAAAYANITRLLESVEKCEEISAGSDTVRAFRCDLKKENEELLGLWSTKERLSNDSNKNIVRTPNLPWVNQWTEKETVTIPVEAKSAKVCDLMGNSYEVPVTDGQIEVETTGAPVFVKLEK
;
A
#
# COMPACT_ATOMS: atom_id res chain seq x y z
N MET A 1 -37.49 -20.36 41.72
CA MET A 1 -37.21 -21.81 41.42
C MET A 1 -35.70 -21.90 41.35
N LEU A 2 -35.05 -22.44 42.38
CA LEU A 2 -33.59 -22.51 42.50
C LEU A 2 -33.05 -23.49 41.42
N CYS A 3 -32.19 -23.03 40.54
CA CYS A 3 -31.35 -23.91 39.75
C CYS A 3 -30.02 -24.09 40.48
N ALA A 4 -29.78 -25.32 40.89
CA ALA A 4 -28.56 -25.72 41.54
C ALA A 4 -27.40 -25.77 40.54
N VAL A 5 -26.37 -24.98 40.84
CA VAL A 5 -25.09 -25.03 40.11
C VAL A 5 -24.36 -26.30 40.57
N VAL A 6 -24.17 -27.27 39.70
CA VAL A 6 -23.34 -28.45 39.93
C VAL A 6 -21.90 -28.10 39.53
N LEU A 7 -21.04 -27.92 40.54
CA LEU A 7 -19.60 -27.82 40.35
C LEU A 7 -19.02 -29.22 40.00
N PHE A 8 -18.60 -29.40 38.74
CA PHE A 8 -17.73 -30.49 38.38
C PHE A 8 -16.27 -29.99 38.33
N VAL A 9 -15.49 -30.42 39.31
CA VAL A 9 -14.03 -30.22 39.29
C VAL A 9 -13.41 -31.35 38.49
N ALA A 10 -13.08 -31.14 37.28
CA ALA A 10 -12.28 -32.07 36.47
C ALA A 10 -10.79 -31.77 36.70
N THR A 11 -10.14 -32.58 37.57
CA THR A 11 -8.68 -32.57 37.71
C THR A 11 -8.08 -33.47 36.62
N VAL A 12 -7.61 -32.91 35.54
CA VAL A 12 -6.70 -33.60 34.62
C VAL A 12 -5.28 -33.24 35.00
N GLY A 13 -4.56 -34.20 35.58
CA GLY A 13 -3.16 -34.04 35.93
C GLY A 13 -2.25 -34.19 34.72
N CYS A 14 -1.44 -33.17 34.47
CA CYS A 14 -0.20 -33.32 33.72
C CYS A 14 0.97 -32.85 34.56
N THR A 15 1.84 -33.80 34.93
CA THR A 15 3.08 -33.59 35.62
C THR A 15 4.18 -33.19 34.65
N ASN A 16 4.76 -31.96 34.88
CA ASN A 16 6.22 -31.82 34.96
C ASN A 16 6.64 -30.38 35.32
N GLY A 17 7.15 -30.27 36.49
CA GLY A 17 8.30 -29.42 36.84
C GLY A 17 8.16 -27.92 36.92
N MET A 18 7.49 -27.37 37.97
CA MET A 18 7.99 -26.17 38.66
C MET A 18 7.45 -26.12 40.11
N LYS A 19 8.34 -25.99 41.11
CA LYS A 19 7.99 -25.63 42.47
C LYS A 19 7.64 -24.13 42.54
N GLY A 20 6.42 -23.76 42.16
CA GLY A 20 5.73 -22.53 42.46
C GLY A 20 4.41 -22.90 43.13
N LYS A 21 3.88 -22.06 44.04
CA LYS A 21 2.55 -22.27 44.64
C LYS A 21 1.58 -22.60 43.51
N LYS A 22 0.91 -23.78 43.55
CA LYS A 22 -0.17 -24.12 42.62
C LYS A 22 -1.30 -23.10 42.84
N GLU A 23 -1.41 -22.11 41.96
CA GLU A 23 -2.65 -21.36 41.85
C GLU A 23 -3.73 -22.34 41.42
N SER A 24 -4.82 -22.40 42.12
CA SER A 24 -5.96 -23.22 41.75
C SER A 24 -6.95 -22.34 41.01
N TYR A 25 -7.23 -22.71 39.78
CA TYR A 25 -8.19 -22.02 38.93
C TYR A 25 -9.61 -22.57 39.09
N LEU A 26 -10.63 -21.72 38.87
CA LEU A 26 -12.03 -22.13 38.76
C LEU A 26 -12.30 -22.74 37.39
N TYR A 27 -11.65 -22.17 36.36
CA TYR A 27 -11.68 -22.69 34.97
C TYR A 27 -10.29 -22.54 34.37
N GLN A 28 -9.91 -23.43 33.47
CA GLN A 28 -8.64 -23.38 32.74
C GLN A 28 -8.78 -24.10 31.41
N PHE A 29 -8.35 -23.42 30.34
CA PHE A 29 -8.22 -23.97 28.99
C PHE A 29 -6.77 -23.86 28.53
N GLU A 30 -6.27 -24.89 27.82
CA GLU A 30 -4.91 -24.96 27.29
C GLU A 30 -4.96 -25.10 25.76
N GLY A 31 -4.58 -24.02 25.05
CA GLY A 31 -4.31 -24.00 23.61
C GLY A 31 -2.88 -24.43 23.30
N TYR A 32 -2.44 -24.32 22.04
CA TYR A 32 -1.07 -24.70 21.63
C TYR A 32 -0.02 -23.72 22.13
N ASP A 33 -0.26 -22.42 21.94
CA ASP A 33 0.69 -21.38 22.34
C ASP A 33 0.12 -20.39 23.38
N TYR A 34 -1.04 -20.68 23.93
CA TYR A 34 -1.69 -19.87 24.96
C TYR A 34 -2.44 -20.72 26.02
N GLN A 35 -2.80 -20.06 27.11
CA GLN A 35 -3.66 -20.60 28.13
C GLN A 35 -4.60 -19.50 28.64
N TYR A 36 -5.86 -19.84 28.86
CA TYR A 36 -6.86 -18.97 29.47
C TYR A 36 -7.29 -19.56 30.80
N ALA A 37 -7.44 -18.73 31.83
CA ALA A 37 -7.86 -19.20 33.14
C ALA A 37 -8.71 -18.16 33.89
N ILE A 38 -9.63 -18.66 34.73
CA ILE A 38 -10.36 -17.88 35.73
C ILE A 38 -9.88 -18.31 37.11
N THR A 39 -9.37 -17.38 37.91
CA THR A 39 -8.85 -17.62 39.25
C THR A 39 -9.99 -17.75 40.29
N LYS A 40 -9.65 -18.23 41.47
CA LYS A 40 -10.60 -18.28 42.62
C LYS A 40 -11.11 -16.92 43.05
N ASP A 41 -10.35 -15.87 42.79
CA ASP A 41 -10.73 -14.48 43.07
C ASP A 41 -11.54 -13.86 41.91
N GLN A 42 -12.07 -14.71 41.02
CA GLN A 42 -12.84 -14.31 39.85
C GLN A 42 -12.12 -13.27 38.95
N GLN A 43 -10.84 -13.53 38.72
CA GLN A 43 -10.05 -12.75 37.77
C GLN A 43 -9.69 -13.61 36.54
N GLU A 44 -9.77 -13.02 35.38
CA GLU A 44 -9.28 -13.64 34.17
C GLU A 44 -7.78 -13.49 34.04
N LYS A 45 -7.12 -14.52 33.51
CA LYS A 45 -5.70 -14.49 33.19
C LYS A 45 -5.46 -15.13 31.83
N VAL A 46 -4.64 -14.48 31.02
CA VAL A 46 -4.17 -15.03 29.75
C VAL A 46 -2.66 -15.21 29.80
N PHE A 47 -2.24 -16.39 29.43
CA PHE A 47 -0.84 -16.78 29.40
C PHE A 47 -0.43 -17.08 27.95
N ARG A 48 0.82 -16.85 27.64
CA ARG A 48 1.42 -17.27 26.37
C ARG A 48 2.53 -18.32 26.60
N MET A 49 2.78 -19.12 25.59
CA MET A 49 3.97 -19.97 25.53
C MET A 49 5.17 -19.16 25.03
N THR A 50 6.31 -19.29 25.66
CA THR A 50 7.57 -18.72 25.18
C THR A 50 8.26 -19.68 24.20
N PRO A 51 9.24 -19.23 23.38
CA PRO A 51 10.06 -20.14 22.58
C PRO A 51 10.78 -21.22 23.37
N ALA A 52 11.05 -20.96 24.65
CA ALA A 52 11.65 -21.95 25.57
C ALA A 52 10.60 -22.90 26.20
N LYS A 53 9.36 -22.90 25.66
CA LYS A 53 8.22 -23.71 26.14
C LYS A 53 7.90 -23.51 27.63
N ARG A 54 7.94 -22.22 28.04
CA ARG A 54 7.50 -21.82 29.40
C ARG A 54 6.21 -21.00 29.28
N THR A 55 5.25 -21.29 30.14
CA THR A 55 4.01 -20.52 30.26
C THR A 55 4.28 -19.23 31.04
N VAL A 56 3.90 -18.09 30.50
CA VAL A 56 4.11 -16.78 31.12
C VAL A 56 2.82 -15.97 31.00
N GLU A 57 2.33 -15.48 32.15
CA GLU A 57 1.17 -14.57 32.18
C GLU A 57 1.47 -13.31 31.34
N VAL A 58 0.56 -12.93 30.46
CA VAL A 58 0.72 -11.81 29.55
C VAL A 58 -0.35 -10.75 29.71
N LEU A 59 -1.59 -11.14 29.99
CA LEU A 59 -2.69 -10.23 30.23
C LEU A 59 -3.39 -10.54 31.55
N ASN A 60 -3.75 -9.50 32.26
CA ASN A 60 -4.65 -9.55 33.41
C ASN A 60 -6.08 -9.32 32.90
N GLY A 61 -6.71 -10.42 32.44
CA GLY A 61 -7.93 -10.36 31.65
C GLY A 61 -7.68 -10.08 30.18
N VAL A 62 -8.75 -10.08 29.37
CA VAL A 62 -8.65 -9.81 27.94
C VAL A 62 -8.69 -8.30 27.66
N GLY A 63 -9.35 -7.53 28.51
CA GLY A 63 -9.39 -6.08 28.46
C GLY A 63 -10.58 -5.49 29.23
N LYS A 64 -10.66 -4.17 29.24
CA LYS A 64 -11.69 -3.40 29.94
C LYS A 64 -12.25 -2.31 29.03
N TYR A 65 -13.55 -2.19 28.99
CA TYR A 65 -14.21 -1.00 28.44
C TYR A 65 -13.85 0.21 29.31
N THR A 66 -13.41 1.29 28.68
CA THR A 66 -13.07 2.56 29.36
C THR A 66 -13.64 3.71 28.54
N ILE A 67 -14.47 4.51 29.16
CA ILE A 67 -15.13 5.66 28.54
C ILE A 67 -14.57 6.91 29.18
N LEU A 68 -14.14 7.85 28.36
CA LEU A 68 -13.53 9.11 28.76
C LEU A 68 -14.47 10.27 28.46
N GLY A 69 -14.48 11.26 29.34
CA GLY A 69 -15.11 12.56 29.10
C GLY A 69 -14.13 13.59 28.56
N GLU A 70 -14.53 14.85 28.59
CA GLU A 70 -13.68 15.97 28.19
C GLU A 70 -12.32 15.94 28.89
N LYS A 71 -11.26 16.25 28.13
CA LYS A 71 -9.85 16.26 28.59
C LYS A 71 -9.36 14.90 29.08
N ASP A 72 -9.83 13.83 28.44
CA ASP A 72 -9.40 12.44 28.67
C ASP A 72 -9.53 11.96 30.12
N LYS A 73 -10.51 12.48 30.86
CA LYS A 73 -10.80 12.00 32.20
C LYS A 73 -11.64 10.73 32.13
N PRO A 74 -11.21 9.63 32.81
CA PRO A 74 -12.03 8.44 32.92
C PRO A 74 -13.40 8.78 33.59
N LEU A 75 -14.47 8.44 32.88
CA LEU A 75 -15.84 8.55 33.40
C LEU A 75 -16.33 7.19 33.88
N TYR A 76 -16.27 6.19 33.00
CA TYR A 76 -16.75 4.84 33.27
C TYR A 76 -15.70 3.82 32.85
N THR A 77 -15.55 2.77 33.64
CA THR A 77 -14.68 1.62 33.34
C THR A 77 -15.32 0.32 33.78
N THR A 78 -14.97 -0.76 33.11
CA THR A 78 -15.37 -2.12 33.51
C THR A 78 -14.87 -2.43 34.91
N GLU A 79 -15.78 -2.82 35.81
CA GLU A 79 -15.47 -3.22 37.16
C GLU A 79 -15.11 -4.71 37.25
N LYS A 80 -15.18 -5.29 38.46
CA LYS A 80 -14.93 -6.71 38.68
C LYS A 80 -16.01 -7.57 38.02
N MET A 81 -15.61 -8.79 37.65
CA MET A 81 -16.50 -9.82 37.15
C MET A 81 -17.68 -10.04 38.11
N LYS A 82 -18.90 -10.00 37.57
CA LYS A 82 -20.12 -10.35 38.31
C LYS A 82 -20.32 -11.85 38.40
N ASP A 83 -20.28 -12.50 37.26
CA ASP A 83 -20.40 -13.94 37.09
C ASP A 83 -19.80 -14.41 35.76
N TYR A 84 -19.75 -15.70 35.58
CA TYR A 84 -19.36 -16.32 34.32
C TYR A 84 -20.08 -17.67 34.13
N THR A 85 -20.18 -18.08 32.86
CA THR A 85 -20.64 -19.41 32.46
C THR A 85 -19.66 -20.06 31.51
N VAL A 86 -19.62 -21.39 31.50
CA VAL A 86 -18.80 -22.18 30.57
C VAL A 86 -19.67 -23.21 29.90
N ASP A 87 -19.69 -23.21 28.59
CA ASP A 87 -20.31 -24.24 27.77
C ASP A 87 -19.23 -25.08 27.06
N GLU A 88 -19.14 -26.35 27.47
CA GLU A 88 -18.21 -27.35 26.89
C GLU A 88 -18.95 -28.37 26.00
N SER A 89 -20.23 -28.15 25.70
CA SER A 89 -21.04 -29.06 24.88
C SER A 89 -20.62 -29.09 23.41
N GLY A 90 -20.00 -28.03 22.94
CA GLY A 90 -19.50 -27.88 21.57
C GLY A 90 -18.09 -28.44 21.36
N LYS A 91 -17.58 -28.34 20.13
CA LYS A 91 -16.20 -28.71 19.77
C LYS A 91 -15.17 -27.84 20.51
N ASN A 92 -15.48 -26.57 20.66
CA ASN A 92 -14.65 -25.58 21.33
C ASN A 92 -15.42 -25.03 22.54
N PRO A 93 -14.82 -24.90 23.70
CA PRO A 93 -15.44 -24.30 24.86
C PRO A 93 -15.79 -22.83 24.62
N VAL A 94 -16.95 -22.42 25.11
CA VAL A 94 -17.39 -21.02 25.10
C VAL A 94 -17.47 -20.55 26.55
N VAL A 95 -16.75 -19.49 26.87
CA VAL A 95 -16.78 -18.84 28.17
C VAL A 95 -17.46 -17.49 28.01
N MET A 96 -18.51 -17.25 28.78
CA MET A 96 -19.21 -15.97 28.83
C MET A 96 -18.99 -15.34 30.19
N VAL A 97 -18.54 -14.10 30.22
CA VAL A 97 -18.21 -13.35 31.43
C VAL A 97 -19.00 -12.05 31.45
N HIS A 98 -19.64 -11.76 32.58
CA HIS A 98 -20.42 -10.54 32.76
C HIS A 98 -19.73 -9.58 33.71
N TYR A 99 -19.75 -8.31 33.33
CA TYR A 99 -19.24 -7.19 34.13
C TYR A 99 -20.26 -6.07 34.21
N ALA A 100 -20.05 -5.13 35.14
CA ALA A 100 -20.71 -3.82 35.09
C ALA A 100 -19.71 -2.75 34.74
N LEU A 101 -20.18 -1.69 34.12
CA LEU A 101 -19.47 -0.40 34.15
C LEU A 101 -19.63 0.25 35.52
N SER A 102 -18.62 1.01 35.95
CA SER A 102 -18.69 1.81 37.17
C SER A 102 -19.95 2.72 37.17
N ASP A 103 -20.43 3.00 38.35
CA ASP A 103 -21.67 3.78 38.58
C ASP A 103 -22.91 3.16 37.92
N ASN A 104 -22.91 1.87 37.64
CA ASN A 104 -24.00 1.17 36.93
C ASN A 104 -24.36 1.80 35.57
N ALA A 105 -23.38 2.40 34.88
CA ALA A 105 -23.59 3.09 33.60
C ALA A 105 -23.89 2.13 32.44
N GLY A 106 -23.78 0.82 32.64
CA GLY A 106 -24.07 -0.21 31.64
C GLY A 106 -23.56 -1.56 32.05
N ASP A 107 -23.87 -2.57 31.24
CA ASP A 107 -23.41 -3.95 31.40
C ASP A 107 -22.45 -4.30 30.24
N VAL A 108 -21.40 -5.05 30.54
CA VAL A 108 -20.45 -5.54 29.55
C VAL A 108 -20.44 -7.06 29.57
N THR A 109 -20.69 -7.68 28.43
CA THR A 109 -20.61 -9.13 28.24
C THR A 109 -19.42 -9.45 27.34
N ALA A 110 -18.53 -10.29 27.81
CA ALA A 110 -17.43 -10.83 27.02
C ALA A 110 -17.66 -12.31 26.75
N ILE A 111 -17.59 -12.71 25.48
CA ILE A 111 -17.74 -14.09 25.04
C ILE A 111 -16.43 -14.55 24.41
N TYR A 112 -15.86 -15.62 24.95
CA TYR A 112 -14.63 -16.22 24.45
C TYR A 112 -14.90 -17.61 23.89
N THR A 113 -14.70 -17.77 22.58
CA THR A 113 -14.66 -19.10 21.97
C THR A 113 -13.19 -19.56 21.93
N LEU A 114 -12.89 -20.64 22.65
CA LEU A 114 -11.51 -21.10 22.89
C LEU A 114 -11.13 -22.20 21.90
N TYR A 115 -10.42 -21.82 20.84
CA TYR A 115 -9.80 -22.76 19.90
C TYR A 115 -8.40 -23.17 20.39
N LYS A 116 -7.89 -24.29 19.92
CA LYS A 116 -6.50 -24.69 20.26
C LYS A 116 -5.47 -23.73 19.71
N GLU A 117 -5.75 -23.12 18.57
CA GLU A 117 -4.87 -22.25 17.80
C GLU A 117 -4.95 -20.80 18.26
N TYR A 118 -6.15 -20.33 18.64
CA TYR A 118 -6.43 -18.93 18.96
C TYR A 118 -7.65 -18.80 19.89
N MET A 119 -7.88 -17.58 20.36
CA MET A 119 -9.06 -17.20 21.14
C MET A 119 -9.87 -16.19 20.33
N ASP A 120 -11.13 -16.50 20.08
CA ASP A 120 -12.09 -15.58 19.50
C ASP A 120 -12.81 -14.81 20.61
N VAL A 121 -12.94 -13.50 20.45
CA VAL A 121 -13.41 -12.58 21.51
C VAL A 121 -14.48 -11.65 20.97
N GLU A 122 -15.68 -11.78 21.51
CA GLU A 122 -16.78 -10.87 21.27
C GLU A 122 -17.08 -10.09 22.55
N ILE A 123 -17.15 -8.77 22.45
CA ILE A 123 -17.49 -7.89 23.57
C ILE A 123 -18.76 -7.14 23.21
N SER A 124 -19.74 -7.09 24.10
CA SER A 124 -20.92 -6.25 23.97
C SER A 124 -21.11 -5.33 25.15
N LEU A 125 -21.48 -4.08 24.87
CA LEU A 125 -21.91 -3.10 25.83
C LEU A 125 -23.43 -2.95 25.73
N GLU A 126 -24.14 -3.21 26.81
CA GLU A 126 -25.59 -3.20 26.86
C GLU A 126 -26.07 -2.19 27.90
N ASN A 127 -27.29 -1.71 27.70
CA ASN A 127 -27.97 -0.82 28.66
C ASN A 127 -27.15 0.43 29.03
N TYR A 128 -26.33 0.96 28.10
CA TYR A 128 -25.53 2.14 28.38
C TYR A 128 -26.40 3.35 28.62
N SER A 129 -26.23 3.95 29.79
CA SER A 129 -26.97 5.13 30.28
C SER A 129 -26.05 6.28 30.70
N GLY A 130 -24.74 6.14 30.42
CA GLY A 130 -23.75 7.17 30.73
C GLY A 130 -23.97 8.46 29.95
N LYS A 131 -23.39 9.56 30.43
CA LYS A 131 -23.48 10.90 29.83
C LYS A 131 -22.07 11.47 29.67
N ASP A 132 -21.96 12.48 28.82
CA ASP A 132 -20.74 13.25 28.61
C ASP A 132 -19.52 12.45 28.13
N ALA A 133 -19.76 11.37 27.37
CA ALA A 133 -18.71 10.57 26.78
C ALA A 133 -18.09 11.30 25.58
N ALA A 134 -16.79 11.58 25.63
CA ALA A 134 -16.05 12.20 24.54
C ALA A 134 -15.33 11.15 23.69
N SER A 135 -14.84 10.09 24.32
CA SER A 135 -14.14 8.98 23.65
C SER A 135 -14.30 7.69 24.42
N ALA A 136 -14.09 6.55 23.76
CA ALA A 136 -14.17 5.24 24.40
C ALA A 136 -13.07 4.32 23.86
N TYR A 137 -12.60 3.42 24.74
CA TYR A 137 -11.51 2.48 24.47
C TYR A 137 -11.79 1.13 25.09
N TYR A 138 -11.24 0.09 24.44
CA TYR A 138 -11.06 -1.21 25.05
C TYR A 138 -9.59 -1.39 25.44
N VAL A 139 -9.28 -1.24 26.71
CA VAL A 139 -7.91 -1.18 27.26
C VAL A 139 -7.46 -2.53 27.77
N ARG A 140 -6.28 -3.00 27.36
CA ARG A 140 -5.65 -4.24 27.83
C ARG A 140 -4.60 -3.97 28.87
N GLU A 141 -4.61 -4.78 29.94
CA GLU A 141 -3.63 -4.70 31.01
C GLU A 141 -2.54 -5.77 30.82
N PHE A 142 -1.40 -5.37 30.29
CA PHE A 142 -0.25 -6.25 30.16
C PHE A 142 0.48 -6.42 31.48
N THR A 143 0.68 -7.68 31.91
CA THR A 143 1.46 -8.01 33.11
C THR A 143 2.96 -7.94 32.86
N LYS A 144 3.39 -8.04 31.59
CA LYS A 144 4.78 -7.89 31.17
C LYS A 144 4.90 -6.93 30.00
N LYS A 145 5.95 -6.10 30.03
CA LYS A 145 6.24 -5.18 28.94
C LYS A 145 6.58 -5.94 27.65
N TYR A 146 5.92 -5.60 26.58
CA TYR A 146 6.34 -5.96 25.23
C TYR A 146 7.55 -5.10 24.79
N GLN A 147 8.27 -5.55 23.78
CA GLN A 147 9.43 -4.84 23.24
C GLN A 147 9.02 -3.83 22.18
N LYS A 148 8.06 -4.21 21.33
CA LYS A 148 7.61 -3.47 20.16
C LYS A 148 6.15 -3.78 19.87
N VAL A 149 5.41 -2.78 19.42
CA VAL A 149 4.09 -2.94 18.80
C VAL A 149 4.21 -2.62 17.32
N GLU A 150 3.56 -3.43 16.52
CA GLU A 150 3.44 -3.24 15.08
C GLU A 150 1.94 -3.26 14.73
N LYS A 151 1.53 -2.39 13.83
CA LYS A 151 0.19 -2.39 13.24
C LYS A 151 0.35 -2.80 11.79
N ARG A 152 -0.41 -3.78 11.36
CA ARG A 152 -0.38 -4.25 9.97
C ARG A 152 -1.78 -4.59 9.49
N SER A 153 -2.11 -4.16 8.29
CA SER A 153 -3.26 -4.71 7.61
C SER A 153 -2.97 -6.15 7.20
N VAL A 154 -3.97 -6.99 7.32
CA VAL A 154 -3.89 -8.40 6.93
C VAL A 154 -4.43 -8.52 5.51
N GLY A 155 -3.52 -8.44 4.54
CA GLY A 155 -3.85 -8.65 3.14
C GLY A 155 -3.99 -10.13 2.81
N THR A 156 -5.07 -10.49 2.16
CA THR A 156 -5.28 -11.81 1.58
C THR A 156 -5.70 -11.67 0.13
N TRP A 157 -5.53 -12.75 -0.65
CA TRP A 157 -6.01 -12.79 -2.02
C TRP A 157 -7.44 -13.30 -2.07
N LYS A 158 -8.37 -12.45 -2.50
CA LYS A 158 -9.74 -12.84 -2.81
C LYS A 158 -9.80 -13.34 -4.25
N PHE A 159 -10.28 -14.55 -4.41
CA PHE A 159 -10.50 -15.18 -5.72
C PHE A 159 -11.95 -14.97 -6.13
N PRO A 160 -12.24 -14.17 -7.18
CA PRO A 160 -13.59 -13.95 -7.67
C PRO A 160 -14.26 -15.23 -8.17
N GLU A 161 -15.59 -15.25 -8.17
CA GLU A 161 -16.35 -16.38 -8.74
C GLU A 161 -16.33 -16.40 -10.28
N ASN A 162 -16.21 -15.22 -10.90
CA ASN A 162 -15.96 -15.07 -12.32
C ASN A 162 -14.45 -15.24 -12.55
N ASP A 163 -13.96 -15.87 -13.52
CA ASP A 163 -12.54 -16.17 -13.78
C ASP A 163 -11.61 -14.94 -13.87
N ASP A 164 -11.94 -13.84 -13.16
CA ASP A 164 -11.11 -12.65 -13.03
C ASP A 164 -9.85 -12.91 -12.17
N PHE A 165 -8.84 -12.09 -12.36
CA PHE A 165 -7.62 -12.18 -11.58
C PHE A 165 -7.90 -11.86 -10.10
N PRO A 166 -7.33 -12.64 -9.17
CA PRO A 166 -7.46 -12.38 -7.76
C PRO A 166 -6.92 -10.99 -7.39
N TYR A 167 -7.58 -10.33 -6.45
CA TYR A 167 -7.15 -9.04 -5.92
C TYR A 167 -6.86 -9.11 -4.43
N GLN A 168 -5.99 -8.22 -3.96
CA GLN A 168 -5.75 -8.09 -2.54
C GLN A 168 -6.94 -7.42 -1.87
N THR A 169 -7.38 -8.01 -0.76
CA THR A 169 -8.32 -7.41 0.18
C THR A 169 -7.73 -7.44 1.57
N PHE A 170 -8.18 -6.56 2.43
CA PHE A 170 -7.69 -6.46 3.81
C PHE A 170 -8.89 -6.67 4.72
N ASP A 171 -9.04 -7.91 5.16
CA ASP A 171 -10.18 -8.35 5.95
C ASP A 171 -10.09 -7.91 7.41
N SER A 172 -8.88 -7.56 7.87
CA SER A 172 -8.67 -7.18 9.27
C SER A 172 -7.37 -6.41 9.48
N LEU A 173 -7.34 -5.63 10.56
CA LEU A 173 -6.13 -5.00 11.06
C LEU A 173 -5.50 -5.85 12.15
N ALA A 174 -4.22 -6.16 12.03
CA ALA A 174 -3.48 -6.86 13.06
C ALA A 174 -2.63 -5.91 13.92
N TRP A 175 -2.83 -5.99 15.23
CA TRP A 175 -1.93 -5.40 16.21
C TRP A 175 -1.02 -6.48 16.76
N ILE A 176 0.28 -6.31 16.59
CA ILE A 176 1.27 -7.34 16.90
C ILE A 176 2.16 -6.87 18.04
N HIS A 177 2.06 -7.53 19.18
CA HIS A 177 2.92 -7.27 20.33
C HIS A 177 4.07 -8.27 20.33
N ARG A 178 5.29 -7.77 20.10
CA ARG A 178 6.53 -8.58 20.15
C ARG A 178 7.11 -8.57 21.56
N PHE A 179 7.44 -9.74 22.09
CA PHE A 179 7.96 -9.85 23.44
C PHE A 179 9.49 -10.00 23.47
N LYS A 180 10.12 -9.42 24.47
CA LYS A 180 11.58 -9.39 24.61
C LYS A 180 12.22 -10.79 24.72
N ASP A 181 11.52 -11.75 25.30
CA ASP A 181 11.96 -13.15 25.43
C ASP A 181 11.61 -14.00 24.19
N GLY A 182 11.12 -13.38 23.14
CA GLY A 182 10.66 -13.98 21.90
C GLY A 182 9.19 -14.36 21.93
N GLY A 183 8.65 -14.66 20.74
CA GLY A 183 7.23 -14.89 20.52
C GLY A 183 6.42 -13.62 20.38
N SER A 184 5.16 -13.77 20.03
CA SER A 184 4.28 -12.65 19.67
C SER A 184 2.84 -12.92 20.07
N MET A 185 2.09 -11.85 20.27
CA MET A 185 0.63 -11.86 20.38
C MET A 185 0.05 -11.00 19.28
N TYR A 186 -0.87 -11.55 18.54
CA TYR A 186 -1.58 -10.92 17.45
C TYR A 186 -3.01 -10.65 17.88
N THR A 187 -3.50 -9.46 17.60
CA THR A 187 -4.91 -9.13 17.70
C THR A 187 -5.42 -8.79 16.31
N PHE A 188 -6.29 -9.63 15.78
CA PHE A 188 -6.94 -9.41 14.49
C PHE A 188 -8.32 -8.85 14.73
N TYR A 189 -8.56 -7.64 14.25
CA TYR A 189 -9.90 -7.01 14.30
C TYR A 189 -10.69 -7.42 13.08
N GLU A 190 -11.98 -7.66 13.26
CA GLU A 190 -12.91 -8.06 12.21
C GLU A 190 -14.02 -7.02 12.04
N GLY A 191 -14.44 -6.82 10.79
CA GLY A 191 -15.55 -5.95 10.40
C GLY A 191 -15.21 -4.46 10.30
N GLU A 192 -16.04 -3.74 9.59
CA GLU A 192 -15.93 -2.29 9.38
C GLU A 192 -16.10 -1.51 10.69
N GLU A 193 -16.89 -2.02 11.63
CA GLU A 193 -17.14 -1.41 12.93
C GLU A 193 -15.93 -1.47 13.86
N ALA A 194 -15.01 -2.40 13.66
CA ALA A 194 -13.81 -2.56 14.47
C ALA A 194 -12.65 -1.67 14.02
N GLN A 195 -12.86 -0.82 13.03
CA GLN A 195 -11.83 0.05 12.50
C GLN A 195 -11.87 1.41 13.18
N PRO A 196 -10.82 1.73 13.90
CA PRO A 196 -10.74 3.04 14.53
C PRO A 196 -10.61 4.10 13.45
N LYS A 197 -11.62 4.96 13.36
CA LYS A 197 -11.67 6.06 12.38
C LYS A 197 -10.59 7.13 12.57
N ASN A 198 -9.91 7.17 13.73
CA ASN A 198 -8.85 8.15 14.01
C ASN A 198 -7.66 7.47 14.67
N TYR A 199 -6.63 7.21 13.88
CA TYR A 199 -5.40 6.52 14.29
C TYR A 199 -4.36 7.40 14.94
N LEU A 200 -4.60 8.69 14.97
CA LEU A 200 -3.56 9.65 15.24
C LEU A 200 -3.57 10.02 16.71
N GLU A 201 -2.48 9.73 17.37
CA GLU A 201 -1.86 10.57 18.38
C GLU A 201 -2.05 10.32 19.88
N ALA A 202 -3.20 9.88 20.39
CA ALA A 202 -3.41 9.87 21.84
C ALA A 202 -3.62 8.50 22.48
N TYR A 203 -3.55 7.42 21.70
CA TYR A 203 -3.91 6.11 22.21
C TYR A 203 -2.72 5.36 22.78
N PRO A 204 -2.79 4.91 24.06
CA PRO A 204 -1.82 3.97 24.58
C PRO A 204 -1.72 2.76 23.63
N GLU A 205 -0.52 2.29 23.34
CA GLU A 205 -0.22 1.14 22.45
C GLU A 205 -0.96 -0.16 22.83
N HIS A 206 -1.70 -0.16 23.92
CA HIS A 206 -2.47 -1.28 24.46
C HIS A 206 -3.99 -1.04 24.49
N ALA A 207 -4.47 0.07 23.94
CA ALA A 207 -5.88 0.42 23.88
C ALA A 207 -6.42 0.33 22.46
N ILE A 208 -7.62 -0.23 22.30
CA ILE A 208 -8.38 -0.26 21.07
C ILE A 208 -9.35 0.90 21.13
N PRO A 209 -9.27 1.88 20.26
CA PRO A 209 -10.27 2.92 20.20
C PRO A 209 -11.59 2.35 19.69
N LEU A 210 -12.69 2.82 20.27
CA LEU A 210 -14.04 2.46 19.90
C LEU A 210 -14.71 3.65 19.21
N THR A 211 -15.50 3.39 18.20
CA THR A 211 -16.25 4.47 17.53
C THR A 211 -17.28 5.09 18.47
N MET A 212 -17.52 6.39 18.29
CA MET A 212 -18.57 7.12 19.00
C MET A 212 -19.67 7.48 18.00
N SER A 213 -20.94 7.26 18.38
CA SER A 213 -22.06 7.73 17.57
C SER A 213 -22.23 9.25 17.69
N GLU A 214 -23.04 9.84 16.81
CA GLU A 214 -23.42 11.25 16.88
C GLU A 214 -24.09 11.64 18.22
N ASP A 215 -24.77 10.69 18.85
CA ASP A 215 -25.38 10.84 20.18
C ASP A 215 -24.40 10.64 21.35
N GLN A 216 -23.08 10.64 21.07
CA GLN A 216 -22.01 10.41 22.05
C GLN A 216 -22.10 9.05 22.79
N LYS A 217 -22.63 8.03 22.12
CA LYS A 217 -22.62 6.66 22.65
C LYS A 217 -21.44 5.88 22.09
N PRO A 218 -20.71 5.13 22.93
CA PRO A 218 -19.63 4.29 22.48
C PRO A 218 -20.15 3.09 21.67
N GLN A 219 -19.31 2.58 20.79
CA GLN A 219 -19.55 1.37 20.01
C GLN A 219 -20.01 0.22 20.92
N GLU A 220 -21.14 -0.39 20.59
CA GLU A 220 -21.77 -1.41 21.44
C GLU A 220 -21.16 -2.81 21.26
N LYS A 221 -20.54 -3.08 20.12
CA LYS A 221 -19.95 -4.39 19.82
C LYS A 221 -18.52 -4.26 19.35
N LEU A 222 -17.67 -5.18 19.80
CA LEU A 222 -16.30 -5.32 19.39
C LEU A 222 -15.98 -6.80 19.19
N HIS A 223 -15.43 -7.14 18.04
CA HIS A 223 -15.01 -8.51 17.71
C HIS A 223 -13.54 -8.54 17.30
N PHE A 224 -12.77 -9.46 17.88
CA PHE A 224 -11.37 -9.68 17.53
C PHE A 224 -10.90 -11.09 17.89
N ALA A 225 -9.85 -11.54 17.20
CA ALA A 225 -9.17 -12.79 17.55
C ALA A 225 -7.81 -12.52 18.19
N LEU A 226 -7.47 -13.26 19.24
CA LEU A 226 -6.15 -13.27 19.86
C LEU A 226 -5.40 -14.54 19.46
N VAL A 227 -4.33 -14.38 18.72
CA VAL A 227 -3.44 -15.47 18.31
C VAL A 227 -2.10 -15.31 19.00
N PHE A 228 -1.55 -16.39 19.51
CA PHE A 228 -0.25 -16.42 20.18
C PHE A 228 0.71 -17.28 19.38
N SER A 229 1.95 -16.85 19.27
CA SER A 229 3.02 -17.63 18.65
C SER A 229 4.24 -17.67 19.55
N SER A 230 4.76 -18.87 19.77
CA SER A 230 6.02 -19.09 20.48
C SER A 230 7.22 -19.11 19.53
N GLU A 231 7.04 -18.87 18.24
CA GLU A 231 8.12 -18.86 17.26
C GLU A 231 9.08 -17.68 17.46
N LYS A 232 10.38 -17.93 17.24
CA LYS A 232 11.42 -16.90 17.30
C LYS A 232 11.56 -16.15 15.99
N ASP A 233 11.40 -16.87 14.88
CA ASP A 233 11.41 -16.27 13.54
C ASP A 233 10.11 -15.50 13.32
N ILE A 234 10.25 -14.22 13.00
CA ILE A 234 9.10 -13.31 12.89
C ILE A 234 8.22 -13.70 11.70
N LYS A 235 8.82 -14.08 10.55
CA LYS A 235 8.04 -14.44 9.36
C LYS A 235 7.27 -15.75 9.57
N ALA A 236 7.90 -16.73 10.21
CA ALA A 236 7.23 -17.96 10.57
C ALA A 236 6.10 -17.72 11.58
N ALA A 237 6.34 -16.88 12.59
CA ALA A 237 5.31 -16.48 13.55
C ALA A 237 4.11 -15.80 12.89
N ASP A 238 4.38 -14.87 11.97
CA ASP A 238 3.35 -14.13 11.24
C ASP A 238 2.52 -15.06 10.35
N ASN A 239 3.18 -15.91 9.58
CA ASN A 239 2.51 -16.90 8.73
C ASN A 239 1.62 -17.85 9.55
N ARG A 240 2.17 -18.42 10.60
CA ARG A 240 1.44 -19.33 11.50
C ARG A 240 0.20 -18.66 12.11
N ALA A 241 0.33 -17.40 12.57
CA ALA A 241 -0.78 -16.66 13.16
C ALA A 241 -1.92 -16.44 12.17
N LEU A 242 -1.61 -16.09 10.92
CA LEU A 242 -2.62 -15.89 9.86
C LEU A 242 -3.42 -17.17 9.60
N PHE A 243 -2.75 -18.30 9.44
CA PHE A 243 -3.40 -19.58 9.15
C PHE A 243 -4.20 -20.10 10.36
N ALA A 244 -3.68 -19.89 11.57
CA ALA A 244 -4.42 -20.19 12.80
C ALA A 244 -5.72 -19.38 12.88
N LYS A 245 -5.66 -18.06 12.59
CA LYS A 245 -6.83 -17.18 12.51
C LYS A 245 -7.86 -17.65 11.47
N LYS A 246 -7.42 -18.16 10.35
CA LYS A 246 -8.28 -18.75 9.30
C LYS A 246 -8.83 -20.14 9.67
N ASN A 247 -8.50 -20.65 10.85
CA ASN A 247 -8.90 -21.98 11.34
C ASN A 247 -8.52 -23.13 10.40
N LEU A 248 -7.33 -22.99 9.77
CA LEU A 248 -6.78 -24.01 8.88
C LEU A 248 -5.81 -24.92 9.63
N ASP A 249 -5.87 -26.21 9.33
CA ASP A 249 -5.01 -27.23 9.96
C ASP A 249 -3.55 -27.15 9.48
N THR A 250 -3.31 -26.56 8.32
CA THR A 250 -1.99 -26.44 7.73
C THR A 250 -1.73 -25.03 7.22
N ALA A 251 -0.50 -24.56 7.35
CA ALA A 251 -0.05 -23.27 6.80
C ALA A 251 0.84 -23.50 5.58
N LEU A 252 0.66 -22.66 4.55
CA LEU A 252 1.49 -22.63 3.36
C LEU A 252 2.44 -21.42 3.42
N SER A 253 3.71 -21.64 3.08
CA SER A 253 4.66 -20.58 2.80
C SER A 253 5.33 -20.83 1.45
N PHE A 254 5.35 -19.81 0.60
CA PHE A 254 6.01 -19.85 -0.70
C PHE A 254 6.91 -18.64 -0.85
N ASN A 255 8.21 -18.88 -0.94
CA ASN A 255 9.20 -17.81 -0.97
C ASN A 255 10.30 -18.10 -1.98
N CYS A 256 10.72 -17.09 -2.72
CA CYS A 256 11.90 -17.20 -3.57
C CYS A 256 13.17 -17.16 -2.70
N THR A 257 14.06 -18.13 -2.91
CA THR A 257 15.36 -18.20 -2.21
C THR A 257 16.49 -17.54 -3.03
N THR A 258 16.22 -17.17 -4.27
CA THR A 258 17.12 -16.34 -5.08
C THR A 258 17.07 -14.91 -4.54
N LYS A 259 18.22 -14.27 -4.42
CA LYS A 259 18.30 -12.90 -3.90
C LYS A 259 17.56 -11.94 -4.84
N GLY A 260 16.55 -11.27 -4.29
CA GLY A 260 15.79 -10.19 -4.93
C GLY A 260 16.17 -8.82 -4.40
N THR A 261 15.35 -7.83 -4.69
CA THR A 261 15.52 -6.44 -4.28
C THR A 261 14.77 -6.17 -2.96
N GLY A 262 15.46 -6.24 -1.85
CA GLY A 262 14.85 -6.06 -0.53
C GLY A 262 13.75 -7.07 -0.26
N SER A 263 12.61 -6.60 0.24
CA SER A 263 11.38 -7.39 0.43
C SER A 263 10.51 -7.49 -0.82
N ALA A 264 10.88 -6.80 -1.91
CA ALA A 264 10.16 -6.87 -3.18
C ALA A 264 10.53 -8.14 -3.96
N THR A 265 9.52 -8.72 -4.60
CA THR A 265 9.69 -9.89 -5.47
C THR A 265 10.17 -9.49 -6.87
N LEU A 266 11.21 -8.65 -6.90
CA LEU A 266 11.93 -8.21 -8.10
C LEU A 266 13.26 -8.93 -8.22
N TYR A 267 13.54 -9.52 -9.38
CA TYR A 267 14.76 -10.29 -9.64
C TYR A 267 15.41 -9.82 -10.94
N THR A 268 16.73 -9.85 -10.99
CA THR A 268 17.50 -9.58 -12.21
C THR A 268 18.10 -10.85 -12.82
N GLN A 269 17.95 -12.00 -12.15
CA GLN A 269 18.37 -13.31 -12.63
C GLN A 269 17.16 -14.06 -13.21
N LYS A 270 17.35 -14.74 -14.34
CA LYS A 270 16.31 -15.60 -14.93
C LYS A 270 16.18 -16.97 -14.24
N ASP A 271 17.23 -17.44 -13.59
CA ASP A 271 17.22 -18.72 -12.87
C ASP A 271 16.80 -18.46 -11.40
N LEU A 272 15.58 -18.81 -11.07
CA LEU A 272 14.99 -18.62 -9.75
C LEU A 272 14.79 -19.95 -9.04
N SER A 273 14.82 -19.89 -7.73
CA SER A 273 14.58 -21.02 -6.84
C SER A 273 13.57 -20.64 -5.78
N PHE A 274 12.47 -21.36 -5.75
CA PHE A 274 11.42 -21.18 -4.74
C PHE A 274 11.46 -22.30 -3.71
N LEU A 275 11.17 -21.97 -2.48
CA LEU A 275 10.93 -22.89 -1.38
C LEU A 275 9.44 -22.88 -1.06
N MET A 276 8.82 -24.04 -1.22
CA MET A 276 7.44 -24.29 -0.80
C MET A 276 7.50 -25.05 0.52
N GLU A 277 6.86 -24.52 1.55
CA GLU A 277 6.83 -25.12 2.87
C GLU A 277 5.39 -25.27 3.34
N VAL A 278 5.08 -26.46 3.87
CA VAL A 278 3.83 -26.75 4.55
C VAL A 278 4.11 -27.02 6.01
N GLU A 279 3.48 -26.25 6.88
CA GLU A 279 3.52 -26.43 8.34
C GLU A 279 2.21 -27.05 8.82
N ASN A 280 2.28 -28.00 9.72
CA ASN A 280 1.13 -28.61 10.38
C ASN A 280 0.89 -27.93 11.73
N LEU A 281 -0.24 -27.24 11.85
CA LEU A 281 -0.62 -26.50 13.05
C LEU A 281 -1.26 -27.38 14.13
N THR A 282 -1.57 -28.64 13.80
CA THR A 282 -2.32 -29.56 14.67
C THR A 282 -1.40 -30.54 15.42
N ASP A 283 -1.98 -31.26 16.36
CA ASP A 283 -1.31 -32.33 17.15
C ASP A 283 -1.36 -33.72 16.50
N GLN A 284 -1.89 -33.82 15.28
CA GLN A 284 -1.95 -35.05 14.49
C GLN A 284 -1.16 -34.88 13.19
N LYS A 285 -0.70 -36.02 12.63
CA LYS A 285 -0.07 -36.01 11.30
C LYS A 285 -1.07 -35.52 10.25
N LYS A 286 -0.62 -34.65 9.34
CA LYS A 286 -1.38 -34.13 8.20
C LYS A 286 -0.69 -34.43 6.90
N ASP A 287 -1.49 -34.73 5.88
CA ASP A 287 -1.05 -34.81 4.50
C ASP A 287 -1.65 -33.61 3.74
N ALA A 288 -0.85 -32.98 2.88
CA ALA A 288 -1.26 -31.86 2.05
C ALA A 288 -0.74 -32.04 0.63
N GLU A 289 -1.45 -31.52 -0.35
CA GLU A 289 -1.04 -31.43 -1.73
C GLU A 289 -1.04 -29.94 -2.13
N VAL A 290 0.05 -29.47 -2.74
CA VAL A 290 0.18 -28.10 -3.21
C VAL A 290 0.47 -28.10 -4.69
N SER A 291 -0.41 -27.52 -5.49
CA SER A 291 -0.19 -27.20 -6.90
C SER A 291 0.36 -25.78 -7.03
N CYS A 292 1.31 -25.61 -7.93
CA CYS A 292 1.91 -24.33 -8.30
C CYS A 292 1.86 -24.20 -9.83
N GLN A 293 1.18 -23.18 -10.32
CA GLN A 293 1.14 -22.81 -11.74
C GLN A 293 1.75 -21.43 -11.88
N ILE A 294 2.75 -21.27 -12.77
CA ILE A 294 3.38 -19.98 -13.05
C ILE A 294 3.00 -19.54 -14.46
N TYR A 295 2.33 -18.40 -14.56
CA TYR A 295 1.94 -17.76 -15.81
C TYR A 295 2.88 -16.60 -16.12
N GLY A 296 3.24 -16.47 -17.41
CA GLY A 296 3.95 -15.32 -17.94
C GLY A 296 3.01 -14.16 -18.29
N TYR A 297 3.58 -13.01 -18.61
CA TYR A 297 2.82 -11.82 -19.01
C TYR A 297 2.03 -11.98 -20.32
N ASP A 298 2.40 -12.97 -21.15
CA ASP A 298 1.70 -13.36 -22.37
C ASP A 298 0.62 -14.44 -22.16
N GLY A 299 0.37 -14.84 -20.92
CA GLY A 299 -0.57 -15.89 -20.57
C GLY A 299 -0.04 -17.31 -20.75
N SER A 300 1.20 -17.48 -21.17
CA SER A 300 1.81 -18.81 -21.28
C SER A 300 2.01 -19.46 -19.92
N THR A 301 1.68 -20.73 -19.82
CA THR A 301 2.00 -21.54 -18.63
C THR A 301 3.48 -21.89 -18.68
N CYS A 302 4.28 -21.20 -17.87
CA CYS A 302 5.72 -21.37 -17.80
C CYS A 302 6.16 -22.52 -16.88
N LEU A 303 5.34 -22.86 -15.89
CA LEU A 303 5.55 -23.99 -14.98
C LEU A 303 4.21 -24.51 -14.49
N GLU A 304 4.10 -25.83 -14.40
CA GLU A 304 3.02 -26.51 -13.67
C GLU A 304 3.62 -27.63 -12.85
N LYS A 305 3.41 -27.60 -11.54
CA LYS A 305 3.97 -28.58 -10.62
C LYS A 305 3.07 -28.82 -9.44
N THR A 306 2.89 -30.10 -9.09
CA THR A 306 2.16 -30.52 -7.89
C THR A 306 3.08 -31.32 -6.98
N GLU A 307 3.10 -30.94 -5.70
CA GLU A 307 3.93 -31.57 -4.67
C GLU A 307 3.07 -32.09 -3.51
N LYS A 308 3.38 -33.30 -3.03
CA LYS A 308 2.70 -33.93 -1.89
C LYS A 308 3.56 -33.82 -0.65
N PHE A 309 2.94 -33.45 0.45
CA PHE A 309 3.56 -33.27 1.75
C PHE A 309 2.94 -34.24 2.77
N SER A 310 3.78 -34.79 3.62
CA SER A 310 3.35 -35.59 4.76
C SER A 310 4.03 -35.01 6.00
N VAL A 311 3.28 -34.26 6.79
CA VAL A 311 3.81 -33.42 7.84
C VAL A 311 3.45 -33.97 9.22
N LYS A 312 4.47 -34.20 10.03
CA LYS A 312 4.28 -34.65 11.41
C LYS A 312 3.54 -33.59 12.22
N LYS A 313 2.94 -34.01 13.33
CA LYS A 313 2.28 -33.08 14.27
C LYS A 313 3.20 -31.90 14.62
N GLN A 314 2.67 -30.68 14.56
CA GLN A 314 3.37 -29.43 14.85
C GLN A 314 4.76 -29.35 14.19
N GLY A 315 4.89 -29.91 12.98
CA GLY A 315 6.14 -29.92 12.22
C GLY A 315 5.95 -29.23 10.86
N ASN A 316 7.02 -29.20 10.08
CA ASN A 316 7.02 -28.69 8.72
C ASN A 316 7.63 -29.68 7.73
N ALA A 317 7.35 -29.45 6.45
CA ALA A 317 7.98 -30.13 5.33
C ALA A 317 8.20 -29.16 4.18
N GLN A 318 9.33 -29.29 3.51
CA GLN A 318 9.78 -28.34 2.49
C GLN A 318 10.05 -29.05 1.15
N LYS A 319 9.75 -28.33 0.06
CA LYS A 319 10.06 -28.74 -1.30
C LYS A 319 10.66 -27.56 -2.06
N LYS A 320 11.69 -27.81 -2.85
CA LYS A 320 12.34 -26.83 -3.69
C LYS A 320 11.79 -26.89 -5.11
N ILE A 321 11.46 -25.73 -5.69
CA ILE A 321 11.03 -25.56 -7.06
C ILE A 321 12.05 -24.70 -7.78
N SER A 322 12.63 -25.21 -8.89
CA SER A 322 13.47 -24.41 -9.78
C SER A 322 12.63 -23.88 -10.92
N PHE A 323 12.80 -22.62 -11.23
CA PHE A 323 12.12 -21.93 -12.32
C PHE A 323 13.12 -21.13 -13.14
N LYS A 324 13.09 -21.30 -14.46
CA LYS A 324 13.88 -20.49 -15.39
C LYS A 324 12.93 -19.61 -16.19
N ALA A 325 12.96 -18.30 -15.95
CA ALA A 325 12.14 -17.35 -16.66
C ALA A 325 12.46 -17.32 -18.15
N PRO A 326 11.52 -17.61 -19.05
CA PRO A 326 11.76 -17.58 -20.49
C PRO A 326 12.04 -16.16 -21.00
N SER A 327 11.41 -15.16 -20.42
CA SER A 327 11.47 -13.75 -20.82
C SER A 327 11.75 -12.83 -19.64
N TYR A 328 11.89 -11.55 -19.88
CA TYR A 328 11.76 -10.49 -18.87
C TYR A 328 10.29 -10.14 -18.70
N GLY A 329 9.94 -9.54 -17.56
CA GLY A 329 8.61 -9.07 -17.26
C GLY A 329 8.04 -9.65 -15.98
N ILE A 330 6.72 -9.59 -15.85
CA ILE A 330 6.02 -10.05 -14.67
C ILE A 330 5.52 -11.48 -14.84
N TYR A 331 5.50 -12.22 -13.74
CA TYR A 331 5.02 -13.58 -13.59
C TYR A 331 4.09 -13.71 -12.42
N TYR A 332 3.16 -14.64 -12.51
CA TYR A 332 2.20 -14.92 -11.45
C TYR A 332 2.23 -16.41 -11.09
N ALA A 333 2.72 -16.72 -9.89
CA ALA A 333 2.59 -18.07 -9.36
C ALA A 333 1.25 -18.16 -8.60
N ILE A 334 0.36 -19.00 -9.09
CA ILE A 334 -0.91 -19.34 -8.44
C ILE A 334 -0.71 -20.65 -7.70
N LEU A 335 -0.94 -20.61 -6.39
CA LEU A 335 -0.77 -21.74 -5.50
C LEU A 335 -2.13 -22.20 -4.99
N THR A 336 -2.35 -23.51 -4.98
CA THR A 336 -3.52 -24.11 -4.35
C THR A 336 -3.06 -25.24 -3.45
N MET A 337 -3.30 -25.11 -2.15
CA MET A 337 -3.04 -26.15 -1.15
C MET A 337 -4.36 -26.83 -0.77
N GLN A 338 -4.33 -28.16 -0.74
CA GLN A 338 -5.42 -28.98 -0.22
C GLN A 338 -4.91 -29.83 0.94
N SER A 339 -5.61 -29.81 2.07
CA SER A 339 -5.30 -30.61 3.24
C SER A 339 -6.60 -31.12 3.89
N GLY A 340 -6.91 -32.40 3.71
CA GLY A 340 -8.20 -32.95 4.11
C GLY A 340 -9.37 -32.29 3.37
N LYS A 341 -10.22 -31.57 4.10
CA LYS A 341 -11.35 -30.79 3.55
C LYS A 341 -10.98 -29.34 3.25
N ASP A 342 -9.84 -28.88 3.72
CA ASP A 342 -9.46 -27.47 3.66
C ASP A 342 -8.75 -27.19 2.34
N THR A 343 -9.12 -26.07 1.70
CA THR A 343 -8.49 -25.55 0.50
C THR A 343 -8.03 -24.12 0.77
N TYR A 344 -6.79 -23.83 0.45
CA TYR A 344 -6.22 -22.48 0.50
C TYR A 344 -5.62 -22.11 -0.84
N LYS A 345 -5.88 -20.89 -1.30
CA LYS A 345 -5.31 -20.34 -2.53
C LYS A 345 -4.53 -19.08 -2.25
N GLU A 346 -3.42 -18.89 -2.96
CA GLU A 346 -2.56 -17.72 -2.87
C GLU A 346 -2.00 -17.37 -4.25
N VAL A 347 -1.77 -16.08 -4.48
CA VAL A 347 -1.04 -15.58 -5.64
C VAL A 347 0.29 -15.00 -5.18
N TYR A 348 1.34 -15.32 -5.92
CA TYR A 348 2.68 -14.78 -5.70
C TYR A 348 3.17 -14.10 -6.99
N PRO A 349 2.89 -12.82 -7.17
CA PRO A 349 3.41 -12.02 -8.28
C PRO A 349 4.92 -11.80 -8.09
N PHE A 350 5.67 -11.85 -9.19
CA PHE A 350 7.09 -11.51 -9.18
C PHE A 350 7.54 -11.02 -10.57
N ALA A 351 8.58 -10.20 -10.61
CA ALA A 351 9.12 -9.72 -11.87
C ALA A 351 10.56 -10.13 -12.05
N VAL A 352 10.91 -10.40 -13.32
CA VAL A 352 12.29 -10.60 -13.75
C VAL A 352 12.67 -9.44 -14.65
N LEU A 353 13.48 -8.53 -14.11
CA LEU A 353 13.89 -7.31 -14.76
C LEU A 353 15.21 -7.48 -15.51
N LYS A 354 15.37 -6.73 -16.59
CA LYS A 354 16.64 -6.66 -17.27
C LYS A 354 17.62 -5.86 -16.41
N LYS A 355 18.72 -6.53 -16.00
CA LYS A 355 19.74 -5.87 -15.18
C LYS A 355 20.28 -4.62 -15.87
N HIS A 356 20.32 -3.52 -15.14
CA HIS A 356 20.84 -2.25 -15.60
C HIS A 356 21.63 -1.55 -14.46
N THR A 357 22.60 -0.73 -14.87
CA THR A 357 23.30 0.15 -13.94
C THR A 357 23.02 1.57 -14.39
N TYR A 358 22.22 2.28 -13.63
CA TYR A 358 21.83 3.64 -13.94
C TYR A 358 23.03 4.59 -13.80
N GLN A 359 23.26 5.40 -14.82
CA GLN A 359 24.39 6.33 -14.91
C GLN A 359 23.96 7.79 -14.88
N TYR A 360 22.70 8.07 -15.21
CA TYR A 360 22.18 9.42 -15.40
C TYR A 360 21.16 9.84 -14.31
N THR A 361 21.19 9.20 -13.14
CA THR A 361 20.24 9.48 -12.04
C THR A 361 20.14 10.97 -11.69
N LYS A 362 21.24 11.74 -11.80
CA LYS A 362 21.22 13.16 -11.51
C LYS A 362 20.46 14.01 -12.53
N SER A 363 20.23 13.52 -13.73
CA SER A 363 19.61 14.24 -14.83
C SER A 363 18.45 13.48 -15.48
N SER A 364 18.15 12.26 -15.03
CA SER A 364 16.97 11.53 -15.47
C SER A 364 15.70 12.24 -15.01
N PRO A 365 14.70 12.41 -15.87
CA PRO A 365 13.46 13.10 -15.52
C PRO A 365 12.51 12.26 -14.65
N PHE A 366 12.76 10.97 -14.51
CA PHE A 366 11.79 10.03 -13.93
C PHE A 366 11.86 9.96 -12.42
N GLY A 367 10.70 10.05 -11.78
CA GLY A 367 10.54 9.97 -10.36
C GLY A 367 9.25 9.25 -9.93
N ILE A 368 9.06 9.17 -8.63
CA ILE A 368 7.88 8.59 -8.01
C ILE A 368 7.36 9.52 -6.93
N SER A 369 6.08 9.88 -7.02
CA SER A 369 5.32 10.61 -6.01
C SER A 369 4.68 9.65 -5.01
N GLY A 370 4.24 10.17 -3.86
CA GLY A 370 3.58 9.36 -2.85
C GLY A 370 4.49 8.31 -2.21
N VAL A 371 5.79 8.62 -2.10
CA VAL A 371 6.73 7.78 -1.37
C VAL A 371 6.59 8.10 0.12
N HIS A 372 5.81 7.27 0.82
CA HIS A 372 5.61 7.42 2.25
C HIS A 372 6.66 6.62 3.02
N PHE A 373 7.49 7.32 3.80
CA PHE A 373 8.38 6.69 4.77
C PHE A 373 7.66 6.56 6.11
N GLY A 374 6.54 5.89 6.11
CA GLY A 374 5.76 5.65 7.31
C GLY A 374 6.39 4.55 8.18
N GLN A 375 5.88 4.43 9.41
CA GLN A 375 6.25 3.40 10.39
C GLN A 375 6.01 1.95 9.89
N TYR A 376 5.42 1.77 8.72
CA TYR A 376 5.01 0.48 8.14
C TYR A 376 5.90 -0.02 7.00
N GLN A 377 6.78 0.82 6.47
CA GLN A 377 7.66 0.42 5.37
C GLN A 377 9.12 0.42 5.81
N PRO A 378 9.85 -0.66 5.56
CA PRO A 378 11.30 -0.68 5.79
C PRO A 378 11.97 0.31 4.83
N ASN A 379 12.52 1.38 5.35
CA ASN A 379 13.10 2.46 4.55
C ASN A 379 14.21 2.01 3.60
N GLU A 380 15.01 1.02 4.02
CA GLU A 380 16.08 0.46 3.21
C GLU A 380 15.55 -0.33 2.02
N ASP A 381 14.41 -1.03 2.18
CA ASP A 381 13.74 -1.73 1.10
C ASP A 381 13.16 -0.75 0.07
N THR A 382 12.49 0.30 0.53
CA THR A 382 11.96 1.36 -0.34
C THR A 382 13.03 1.97 -1.21
N ILE A 383 14.19 2.34 -0.63
CA ILE A 383 15.31 2.90 -1.37
C ILE A 383 15.87 1.90 -2.38
N SER A 384 16.00 0.63 -2.00
CA SER A 384 16.49 -0.42 -2.90
C SER A 384 15.54 -0.63 -4.08
N ILE A 385 14.24 -0.54 -3.86
CA ILE A 385 13.23 -0.65 -4.93
C ILE A 385 13.32 0.56 -5.85
N LEU A 386 13.38 1.79 -5.33
CA LEU A 386 13.53 3.01 -6.13
C LEU A 386 14.76 2.95 -7.03
N GLN A 387 15.89 2.47 -6.50
CA GLN A 387 17.11 2.28 -7.27
C GLN A 387 16.97 1.22 -8.37
N GLU A 388 16.33 0.09 -8.08
CA GLU A 388 16.10 -0.97 -9.07
C GLU A 388 15.15 -0.50 -10.19
N LEU A 389 14.16 0.33 -9.84
CA LEU A 389 13.26 0.95 -10.81
C LEU A 389 13.90 2.10 -11.60
N GLY A 390 15.05 2.64 -11.18
CA GLY A 390 15.68 3.79 -11.79
C GLY A 390 14.98 5.12 -11.51
N ALA A 391 14.25 5.22 -10.40
CA ALA A 391 13.70 6.48 -9.95
C ALA A 391 14.82 7.44 -9.55
N ALA A 392 14.90 8.59 -10.21
CA ALA A 392 15.92 9.60 -10.02
C ALA A 392 15.52 10.71 -9.05
N ASN A 393 14.22 10.87 -8.85
CA ASN A 393 13.65 11.83 -7.91
C ASN A 393 12.44 11.23 -7.20
N VAL A 394 12.09 11.82 -6.07
CA VAL A 394 10.91 11.45 -5.29
C VAL A 394 10.27 12.70 -4.69
N ARG A 395 8.94 12.68 -4.61
CA ARG A 395 8.15 13.62 -3.84
C ARG A 395 7.78 12.98 -2.51
N VAL A 396 8.16 13.63 -1.42
CA VAL A 396 8.01 13.10 -0.05
C VAL A 396 7.23 14.08 0.80
N GLY A 397 6.18 13.63 1.46
CA GLY A 397 5.47 14.41 2.46
C GLY A 397 6.37 14.73 3.66
N LEU A 398 6.49 16.00 4.01
CA LEU A 398 7.26 16.46 5.18
C LEU A 398 6.46 16.37 6.48
N GLY A 399 5.21 15.92 6.39
CA GLY A 399 4.28 15.82 7.50
C GLY A 399 3.45 17.09 7.71
N ILE A 400 2.35 16.94 8.44
CA ILE A 400 1.59 18.03 9.02
C ILE A 400 2.36 18.49 10.27
N PRO A 401 2.33 19.78 10.67
CA PRO A 401 3.10 20.29 11.82
C PRO A 401 2.96 19.47 13.12
N GLU A 402 1.79 18.90 13.37
CA GLU A 402 1.52 18.04 14.52
C GLU A 402 2.28 16.70 14.48
N TYR A 403 2.65 16.23 13.28
CA TYR A 403 3.48 15.03 13.08
C TYR A 403 4.97 15.32 13.14
N ALA A 404 5.37 16.52 12.71
CA ALA A 404 6.77 16.90 12.66
C ALA A 404 7.40 16.90 14.07
N GLU A 405 6.66 17.23 15.10
CA GLU A 405 7.18 17.25 16.48
C GLU A 405 7.53 15.86 17.03
N LYS A 406 6.87 14.79 16.55
CA LYS A 406 7.04 13.44 17.14
C LYS A 406 8.05 12.57 16.41
N ASP A 407 8.27 12.77 15.09
CA ASP A 407 9.04 11.83 14.26
C ASP A 407 10.09 12.48 13.34
N THR A 408 10.49 13.74 13.59
CA THR A 408 11.56 14.43 12.82
C THR A 408 12.84 13.62 12.74
N LYS A 409 13.19 12.86 13.77
CA LYS A 409 14.39 12.00 13.76
C LYS A 409 14.30 10.87 12.73
N LEU A 410 13.13 10.26 12.59
CA LEU A 410 12.90 9.18 11.62
C LEU A 410 12.87 9.76 10.21
N LEU A 411 12.14 10.85 10.00
CA LEU A 411 12.10 11.58 8.74
C LEU A 411 13.50 11.97 8.29
N LYS A 412 14.28 12.63 9.15
CA LYS A 412 15.67 13.03 8.89
C LYS A 412 16.55 11.85 8.51
N LYS A 413 16.46 10.72 9.23
CA LYS A 413 17.19 9.50 8.91
C LYS A 413 16.83 8.97 7.51
N ASN A 414 15.57 8.99 7.15
CA ASN A 414 15.05 8.46 5.88
C ASN A 414 15.48 9.34 4.70
N LEU A 415 15.32 10.66 4.84
CA LEU A 415 15.77 11.62 3.84
C LEU A 415 17.29 11.57 3.65
N ALA A 416 18.08 11.44 4.74
CA ALA A 416 19.52 11.28 4.65
C ALA A 416 19.93 10.00 3.90
N SER A 417 19.20 8.92 4.08
CA SER A 417 19.43 7.66 3.36
C SER A 417 19.10 7.79 1.87
N LEU A 418 18.00 8.47 1.52
CA LEU A 418 17.66 8.80 0.12
C LEU A 418 18.73 9.66 -0.53
N LYS A 419 19.12 10.77 0.09
CA LYS A 419 20.15 11.66 -0.44
C LYS A 419 21.47 10.93 -0.66
N LYS A 420 21.86 10.07 0.29
CA LYS A 420 23.05 9.21 0.16
C LYS A 420 22.96 8.25 -1.02
N SER A 421 21.76 7.80 -1.39
CA SER A 421 21.52 6.93 -2.54
C SER A 421 21.60 7.66 -3.90
N GLY A 422 21.68 8.99 -3.89
CA GLY A 422 21.78 9.84 -5.07
C GLY A 422 20.43 10.22 -5.68
N ILE A 423 19.32 9.90 -5.01
CA ILE A 423 17.96 10.27 -5.41
C ILE A 423 17.71 11.73 -5.00
N ARG A 424 17.17 12.55 -5.92
CA ARG A 424 16.74 13.92 -5.63
C ARG A 424 15.44 13.88 -4.83
N ILE A 425 15.26 14.88 -3.95
CA ILE A 425 14.14 14.88 -3.01
C ILE A 425 13.41 16.22 -3.07
N ASN A 426 12.16 16.17 -3.52
CA ASN A 426 11.21 17.27 -3.45
C ASN A 426 10.32 17.07 -2.22
N GLY A 427 10.45 17.94 -1.23
CA GLY A 427 9.64 17.88 -0.02
C GLY A 427 8.31 18.59 -0.23
N GLN A 428 7.20 17.94 0.09
CA GLN A 428 5.88 18.53 0.08
C GLN A 428 5.46 18.91 1.49
N TYR A 429 5.11 20.16 1.71
CA TYR A 429 4.54 20.64 2.95
C TYR A 429 3.06 20.94 2.74
N LEU A 430 2.20 20.14 3.34
CA LEU A 430 0.74 20.33 3.22
C LEU A 430 0.28 21.45 4.14
N LEU A 431 -0.67 22.25 3.65
CA LEU A 431 -1.47 23.14 4.49
C LEU A 431 -2.30 22.28 5.47
N LEU A 432 -2.49 22.78 6.68
CA LEU A 432 -3.31 22.10 7.69
C LEU A 432 -4.77 21.93 7.25
N ASP A 433 -5.37 20.80 7.64
CA ASP A 433 -6.70 20.38 7.22
C ASP A 433 -7.85 21.15 7.86
N ASP A 434 -7.60 22.03 8.83
CA ASP A 434 -8.68 22.82 9.45
C ASP A 434 -8.89 24.15 8.71
N TRP A 435 -9.62 24.06 7.62
CA TRP A 435 -9.99 25.20 6.77
C TRP A 435 -11.13 26.04 7.32
N SER A 436 -11.64 25.73 8.51
CA SER A 436 -12.71 26.48 9.16
C SER A 436 -12.29 27.89 9.55
N GLU A 437 -10.98 28.12 9.71
CA GLU A 437 -10.40 29.44 9.94
C GLU A 437 -9.20 29.71 9.01
N PRO A 438 -9.06 30.95 8.49
CA PRO A 438 -7.91 31.30 7.66
C PRO A 438 -6.60 31.15 8.44
N LEU A 439 -5.64 30.44 7.86
CA LEU A 439 -4.32 30.25 8.44
C LEU A 439 -3.54 31.58 8.48
N ASP A 440 -2.97 31.95 9.62
CA ASP A 440 -2.08 33.09 9.70
C ASP A 440 -0.78 32.80 8.95
N PRO A 441 -0.39 33.59 7.91
CA PRO A 441 0.83 33.38 7.14
C PRO A 441 2.11 33.27 7.99
N LYS A 442 2.16 33.98 9.14
CA LYS A 442 3.31 33.91 10.05
C LYS A 442 3.38 32.61 10.81
N VAL A 443 2.24 32.07 11.21
CA VAL A 443 2.17 30.74 11.86
C VAL A 443 2.61 29.69 10.88
N TYR A 444 2.16 29.77 9.63
CA TYR A 444 2.56 28.86 8.57
C TYR A 444 4.06 28.96 8.25
N GLU A 445 4.61 30.18 8.14
CA GLU A 445 6.04 30.42 7.97
C GLU A 445 6.86 29.75 9.09
N GLN A 446 6.46 29.92 10.34
CA GLN A 446 7.16 29.35 11.50
C GLN A 446 7.13 27.84 11.48
N ALA A 447 6.00 27.25 11.12
CA ALA A 447 5.84 25.80 11.02
C ALA A 447 6.77 25.21 9.93
N ILE A 448 6.80 25.82 8.74
CA ILE A 448 7.71 25.40 7.66
C ILE A 448 9.18 25.58 8.08
N ARG A 449 9.55 26.72 8.67
CA ARG A 449 10.91 26.95 9.16
C ARG A 449 11.35 25.87 10.14
N SER A 450 10.49 25.51 11.08
CA SER A 450 10.79 24.47 12.08
C SER A 450 11.14 23.12 11.42
N VAL A 451 10.45 22.74 10.36
CA VAL A 451 10.77 21.50 9.61
C VAL A 451 12.02 21.65 8.77
N LEU A 452 12.16 22.79 8.06
CA LEU A 452 13.30 23.03 7.18
C LEU A 452 14.62 23.23 7.95
N ASP A 453 14.60 23.76 9.16
CA ASP A 453 15.76 23.84 10.07
C ASP A 453 16.31 22.43 10.38
N ASP A 454 15.46 21.42 10.41
CA ASP A 454 15.85 20.04 10.70
C ASP A 454 16.25 19.25 9.44
N VAL A 455 15.56 19.43 8.31
CA VAL A 455 15.71 18.57 7.13
C VAL A 455 16.01 19.31 5.83
N GLY A 456 16.01 20.63 5.81
CA GLY A 456 16.16 21.43 4.59
C GLY A 456 17.45 21.13 3.83
N ASP A 457 18.55 20.86 4.52
CA ASP A 457 19.85 20.48 3.91
C ASP A 457 19.80 19.12 3.17
N LEU A 458 18.74 18.34 3.36
CA LEU A 458 18.54 17.05 2.71
C LEU A 458 17.68 17.15 1.45
N LEU A 459 16.97 18.26 1.25
CA LEU A 459 16.05 18.47 0.13
C LEU A 459 16.73 19.13 -1.06
N ASP A 460 16.14 19.00 -2.25
CA ASP A 460 16.49 19.70 -3.48
C ASP A 460 15.48 20.82 -3.81
N GLY A 461 14.24 20.66 -3.35
CA GLY A 461 13.17 21.64 -3.45
C GLY A 461 12.09 21.40 -2.40
N CYS A 462 11.25 22.41 -2.20
CA CYS A 462 10.10 22.31 -1.31
C CYS A 462 8.85 22.88 -1.99
N GLU A 463 7.79 22.07 -1.98
CA GLU A 463 6.46 22.40 -2.46
C GLU A 463 5.58 22.80 -1.28
N ALA A 464 4.84 23.89 -1.42
CA ALA A 464 3.91 24.36 -0.40
C ALA A 464 2.45 24.20 -0.87
N GLY A 465 1.78 23.21 -0.31
CA GLY A 465 0.40 22.87 -0.63
C GLY A 465 0.27 21.70 -1.61
N ASN A 466 -0.96 21.41 -2.01
CA ASN A 466 -1.36 20.38 -2.96
C ASN A 466 -2.67 20.78 -3.63
N GLU A 467 -2.78 20.67 -4.95
CA GLU A 467 -4.00 20.84 -5.76
C GLU A 467 -4.94 21.96 -5.27
N PRO A 468 -4.44 23.19 -5.11
CA PRO A 468 -5.23 24.25 -4.49
C PRO A 468 -6.49 24.59 -5.28
N ASN A 469 -6.49 24.41 -6.61
CA ASN A 469 -7.65 24.61 -7.47
C ASN A 469 -8.74 23.54 -7.26
N LEU A 470 -8.38 22.32 -6.86
CA LEU A 470 -9.33 21.27 -6.52
C LEU A 470 -9.93 21.49 -5.14
N TYR A 471 -9.09 21.82 -4.14
CA TYR A 471 -9.53 22.07 -2.78
C TYR A 471 -10.45 23.27 -2.64
N ALA A 472 -10.29 24.32 -3.46
CA ALA A 472 -11.23 25.45 -3.49
C ALA A 472 -12.68 24.98 -3.66
N THR A 473 -12.90 24.00 -4.54
CA THR A 473 -14.24 23.44 -4.80
C THR A 473 -14.75 22.60 -3.62
N TYR A 474 -13.89 21.82 -2.99
CA TYR A 474 -14.28 20.98 -1.84
C TYR A 474 -14.70 21.82 -0.62
N TYR A 475 -14.07 22.97 -0.41
CA TYR A 475 -14.34 23.82 0.75
C TYR A 475 -15.39 24.90 0.49
N GLY A 476 -16.01 24.91 -0.70
CA GLY A 476 -17.09 25.84 -1.05
C GLY A 476 -16.64 27.30 -1.23
N TYR A 477 -15.36 27.55 -1.44
CA TYR A 477 -14.84 28.87 -1.81
C TYR A 477 -15.03 29.14 -3.31
N SER A 478 -15.17 30.41 -3.68
CA SER A 478 -14.91 30.77 -5.07
C SER A 478 -13.42 30.52 -5.39
N LYS A 479 -13.09 30.18 -6.64
CA LYS A 479 -11.70 29.97 -7.03
C LYS A 479 -10.87 31.25 -6.83
N GLU A 480 -11.47 32.40 -7.06
CA GLU A 480 -10.84 33.71 -6.90
C GLU A 480 -10.51 34.02 -5.41
N ASP A 481 -11.46 33.78 -4.50
CA ASP A 481 -11.24 34.00 -3.08
C ASP A 481 -10.17 33.05 -2.52
N TYR A 482 -10.22 31.78 -2.95
CA TYR A 482 -9.25 30.80 -2.53
C TYR A 482 -7.86 31.08 -3.09
N MET A 483 -7.76 31.58 -4.33
CA MET A 483 -6.51 31.97 -4.94
C MET A 483 -5.86 33.15 -4.23
N ALA A 484 -6.64 34.15 -3.82
CA ALA A 484 -6.16 35.28 -3.03
C ALA A 484 -5.62 34.80 -1.67
N TYR A 485 -6.35 33.90 -1.01
CA TYR A 485 -5.94 33.27 0.24
C TYR A 485 -4.66 32.44 0.05
N TYR A 486 -4.60 31.59 -0.99
CA TYR A 486 -3.43 30.80 -1.32
C TYR A 486 -2.19 31.67 -1.55
N TYR A 487 -2.36 32.77 -2.28
CA TYR A 487 -1.30 33.76 -2.48
C TYR A 487 -0.79 34.31 -1.13
N GLU A 488 -1.69 34.76 -0.28
CA GLU A 488 -1.32 35.33 1.01
C GLU A 488 -0.54 34.33 1.89
N VAL A 489 -1.04 33.14 2.05
CA VAL A 489 -0.44 32.11 2.92
C VAL A 489 0.88 31.57 2.33
N ASN A 490 0.89 31.22 1.07
CA ASN A 490 2.08 30.59 0.47
C ASN A 490 3.14 31.60 0.08
N TYR A 491 2.75 32.75 -0.44
CA TYR A 491 3.71 33.76 -0.85
C TYR A 491 4.30 34.55 0.31
N THR A 492 3.48 34.96 1.27
CA THR A 492 3.95 35.73 2.45
C THR A 492 4.42 34.83 3.59
N GLY A 493 3.96 33.58 3.63
CA GLY A 493 4.32 32.59 4.64
C GLY A 493 5.39 31.60 4.16
N ALA A 494 5.05 30.71 3.25
CA ALA A 494 5.91 29.60 2.85
C ALA A 494 7.16 30.05 2.05
N TYR A 495 6.99 30.96 1.09
CA TYR A 495 8.07 31.38 0.20
C TYR A 495 9.32 31.89 0.96
N PRO A 496 9.23 32.83 1.93
CA PRO A 496 10.42 33.29 2.67
C PRO A 496 11.13 32.14 3.38
N ALA A 497 10.39 31.24 4.02
CA ALA A 497 10.97 30.11 4.73
C ALA A 497 11.77 29.18 3.81
N ILE A 498 11.19 28.84 2.65
CA ILE A 498 11.79 27.94 1.68
C ILE A 498 13.04 28.58 1.04
N LYS A 499 12.97 29.86 0.67
CA LYS A 499 14.10 30.57 0.05
C LYS A 499 15.27 30.82 1.03
N ASP A 500 14.97 31.12 2.30
CA ASP A 500 15.98 31.29 3.34
C ASP A 500 16.71 29.95 3.64
N ALA A 501 16.02 28.82 3.47
CA ALA A 501 16.63 27.49 3.53
C ALA A 501 17.50 27.14 2.30
N GLY A 502 17.54 28.02 1.29
CA GLY A 502 18.35 27.83 0.07
C GLY A 502 17.74 26.84 -0.92
N LEU A 503 16.46 26.51 -0.77
CA LEU A 503 15.78 25.52 -1.59
C LEU A 503 15.11 26.16 -2.83
N LYS A 504 14.86 25.32 -3.85
CA LYS A 504 13.93 25.67 -4.91
C LYS A 504 12.52 25.79 -4.31
N TYR A 505 11.83 26.89 -4.61
CA TYR A 505 10.41 27.03 -4.32
C TYR A 505 9.59 26.38 -5.45
N LEU A 506 8.95 25.27 -5.14
CA LEU A 506 8.05 24.57 -6.03
C LEU A 506 6.64 25.13 -5.82
N GLY A 507 5.96 25.53 -6.89
CA GLY A 507 4.53 25.84 -6.80
C GLY A 507 3.74 24.61 -6.36
N ALA A 508 2.61 24.79 -5.69
CA ALA A 508 1.71 23.68 -5.42
C ALA A 508 1.18 23.09 -6.74
N GLY A 509 1.12 21.76 -6.80
CA GLY A 509 0.67 21.05 -7.99
C GLY A 509 -0.72 21.50 -8.43
N VAL A 510 -0.82 22.12 -9.62
CA VAL A 510 -2.09 22.55 -10.19
C VAL A 510 -2.77 21.36 -10.87
N TYR A 511 -3.90 20.92 -10.29
CA TYR A 511 -4.67 19.81 -10.85
C TYR A 511 -5.09 20.12 -12.29
N GLN A 512 -4.81 19.21 -13.20
CA GLN A 512 -5.15 19.28 -14.64
C GLN A 512 -4.57 20.51 -15.37
N GLY A 513 -3.59 21.22 -14.82
CA GLY A 513 -3.07 22.43 -15.43
C GLY A 513 -4.20 23.45 -15.76
N GLU A 514 -5.12 23.66 -14.83
CA GLU A 514 -6.34 24.45 -15.03
C GLU A 514 -6.02 25.89 -15.42
N SER A 515 -6.54 26.37 -16.56
CA SER A 515 -6.19 27.66 -17.15
C SER A 515 -6.48 28.85 -16.22
N ILE A 516 -7.62 28.85 -15.53
CA ILE A 516 -7.99 29.95 -14.62
C ILE A 516 -6.97 30.06 -13.48
N TRP A 517 -6.55 28.92 -12.93
CA TRP A 517 -5.57 28.90 -11.86
C TRP A 517 -4.18 29.34 -12.34
N LEU A 518 -3.74 28.82 -13.49
CA LEU A 518 -2.46 29.22 -14.08
C LEU A 518 -2.42 30.73 -14.36
N GLU A 519 -3.48 31.31 -14.96
CA GLU A 519 -3.58 32.76 -15.20
C GLU A 519 -3.60 33.54 -13.86
N GLY A 520 -4.21 33.01 -12.82
CA GLY A 520 -4.18 33.60 -11.49
C GLY A 520 -2.79 33.63 -10.86
N LEU A 521 -1.99 32.58 -11.03
CA LEU A 521 -0.59 32.58 -10.58
C LEU A 521 0.21 33.70 -11.23
N ASP A 522 -0.01 33.96 -12.50
CA ASP A 522 0.63 35.07 -13.23
C ASP A 522 0.09 36.42 -12.74
N TYR A 523 -1.22 36.57 -12.60
CA TYR A 523 -1.87 37.79 -12.14
C TYR A 523 -1.41 38.26 -10.76
N TYR A 524 -1.23 37.34 -9.81
CA TYR A 524 -0.74 37.62 -8.47
C TYR A 524 0.80 37.70 -8.38
N GLY A 525 1.52 37.50 -9.48
CA GLY A 525 2.98 37.54 -9.55
C GLY A 525 3.67 36.34 -8.86
N ILE A 526 2.93 35.25 -8.63
CA ILE A 526 3.49 34.03 -8.04
C ILE A 526 4.44 33.36 -9.02
N MET A 527 4.12 33.40 -10.32
CA MET A 527 4.98 32.86 -11.36
C MET A 527 6.40 33.42 -11.36
N ASP A 528 6.56 34.70 -11.03
CA ASP A 528 7.90 35.32 -10.93
C ASP A 528 8.73 34.81 -9.75
N LYS A 529 8.08 34.27 -8.74
CA LYS A 529 8.70 33.87 -7.47
C LYS A 529 8.99 32.38 -7.39
N GLN A 530 8.15 31.56 -7.96
CA GLN A 530 8.41 30.11 -7.95
C GLN A 530 9.52 29.77 -8.95
N ASP A 531 10.43 28.89 -8.53
CA ASP A 531 11.53 28.40 -9.38
C ASP A 531 11.03 27.35 -10.38
N VAL A 532 9.95 26.64 -10.05
CA VAL A 532 9.37 25.55 -10.82
C VAL A 532 7.85 25.67 -10.85
N LEU A 533 7.27 25.58 -12.03
CA LEU A 533 5.82 25.36 -12.18
C LEU A 533 5.54 23.87 -11.95
N VAL A 534 4.57 23.58 -11.11
CA VAL A 534 4.16 22.20 -10.81
C VAL A 534 2.73 21.98 -11.25
N THR A 535 2.47 20.88 -11.95
CA THR A 535 1.12 20.46 -12.35
C THR A 535 0.90 18.99 -12.11
N HIS A 536 -0.36 18.58 -11.95
CA HIS A 536 -0.81 17.20 -11.90
C HIS A 536 -1.62 16.86 -13.14
N GLY A 537 -1.48 15.64 -13.64
CA GLY A 537 -2.20 15.18 -14.83
C GLY A 537 -2.88 13.84 -14.61
N TYR A 538 -4.20 13.84 -14.57
CA TYR A 538 -5.00 12.63 -14.42
C TYR A 538 -6.10 12.57 -15.47
N ALA A 539 -6.34 11.39 -16.06
CA ALA A 539 -7.36 11.23 -17.09
C ALA A 539 -8.06 9.87 -17.03
N PHE A 540 -7.85 9.12 -15.94
CA PHE A 540 -8.42 7.79 -15.83
C PHE A 540 -9.96 7.79 -15.87
N PRO A 541 -10.58 6.75 -16.44
CA PRO A 541 -9.95 5.56 -17.06
C PRO A 541 -9.56 5.76 -18.53
N TYR A 542 -9.57 6.99 -19.04
CA TYR A 542 -9.40 7.29 -20.45
C TYR A 542 -7.94 7.22 -20.92
N SER A 543 -7.78 7.04 -22.22
CA SER A 543 -6.46 7.07 -22.84
C SER A 543 -5.77 8.44 -22.62
N PRO A 544 -4.50 8.46 -22.22
CA PRO A 544 -3.76 9.71 -21.99
C PRO A 544 -3.73 10.62 -23.22
N ASP A 545 -3.72 10.03 -24.42
CA ASP A 545 -3.68 10.69 -25.71
C ASP A 545 -5.08 10.89 -26.36
N LEU A 546 -6.11 11.02 -25.53
CA LEU A 546 -7.49 11.11 -26.00
C LEU A 546 -7.71 12.31 -26.91
N THR A 547 -7.23 13.49 -26.52
CA THR A 547 -7.36 14.73 -27.28
C THR A 547 -6.30 15.74 -26.89
N LYS A 548 -5.93 16.60 -27.88
CA LYS A 548 -5.08 17.79 -27.68
C LYS A 548 -5.89 19.07 -27.45
N ASP A 549 -7.23 18.99 -27.45
CA ASP A 549 -8.08 20.16 -27.26
C ASP A 549 -7.94 20.71 -25.83
N PRO A 550 -7.37 21.91 -25.63
CA PRO A 550 -7.16 22.48 -24.30
C PRO A 550 -8.46 22.79 -23.56
N GLN A 551 -9.62 22.75 -24.21
CA GLN A 551 -10.92 22.98 -23.58
C GLN A 551 -11.47 21.71 -22.87
N VAL A 552 -10.89 20.55 -23.14
CA VAL A 552 -11.31 19.29 -22.47
C VAL A 552 -10.61 19.19 -21.11
N GLU A 553 -11.38 19.26 -20.05
CA GLU A 553 -10.85 19.29 -18.68
C GLU A 553 -10.22 17.97 -18.28
N LEU A 554 -10.91 16.84 -18.46
CA LEU A 554 -10.46 15.51 -18.06
C LEU A 554 -9.73 14.79 -19.22
N SER A 555 -8.57 15.31 -19.60
CA SER A 555 -7.67 14.68 -20.56
C SER A 555 -6.23 14.99 -20.20
N PHE A 556 -5.41 13.95 -20.10
CA PHE A 556 -4.00 14.09 -19.74
C PHE A 556 -3.25 14.97 -20.75
N GLU A 557 -3.33 14.68 -22.05
CA GLU A 557 -2.63 15.47 -23.07
C GLU A 557 -3.17 16.90 -23.14
N SER A 558 -4.47 17.12 -22.95
CA SER A 558 -5.04 18.48 -22.90
C SER A 558 -4.45 19.30 -21.75
N SER A 559 -4.19 18.69 -20.61
CA SER A 559 -3.55 19.37 -19.47
C SER A 559 -2.10 19.79 -19.80
N LEU A 560 -1.37 18.95 -20.53
CA LEU A 560 -0.02 19.28 -21.02
C LEU A 560 -0.07 20.44 -22.04
N VAL A 561 -1.02 20.40 -22.97
CA VAL A 561 -1.22 21.49 -23.95
C VAL A 561 -1.50 22.82 -23.26
N ARG A 562 -2.43 22.85 -22.30
CA ARG A 562 -2.76 24.06 -21.52
C ARG A 562 -1.54 24.63 -20.81
N THR A 563 -0.82 23.79 -20.12
CA THR A 563 0.37 24.19 -19.36
C THR A 563 1.48 24.70 -20.29
N ARG A 564 1.73 24.02 -21.42
CA ARG A 564 2.74 24.47 -22.39
C ARG A 564 2.35 25.82 -23.01
N GLN A 565 1.10 26.02 -23.43
CA GLN A 565 0.61 27.28 -23.94
C GLN A 565 0.75 28.43 -22.93
N PHE A 566 0.53 28.13 -21.64
CA PHE A 566 0.72 29.11 -20.58
C PHE A 566 2.21 29.47 -20.42
N LEU A 567 3.10 28.51 -20.41
CA LEU A 567 4.54 28.75 -20.32
C LEU A 567 5.10 29.50 -21.53
N ASP A 568 4.62 29.20 -22.73
CA ASP A 568 5.00 29.91 -23.96
C ASP A 568 4.58 31.41 -23.94
N LYS A 569 3.49 31.72 -23.20
CA LYS A 569 2.99 33.07 -23.02
C LYS A 569 3.71 33.84 -21.93
N THR A 570 4.00 33.22 -20.80
CA THR A 570 4.53 33.87 -19.60
C THR A 570 6.04 33.80 -19.46
N GLY A 571 6.72 33.02 -20.28
CA GLY A 571 8.15 32.77 -20.24
C GLY A 571 8.46 31.35 -19.78
N ASP A 572 9.46 30.76 -20.42
CA ASP A 572 9.87 29.39 -20.15
C ASP A 572 10.43 29.24 -18.73
N LYS A 573 9.92 28.26 -17.99
CA LYS A 573 10.28 27.95 -16.62
C LYS A 573 10.38 26.45 -16.47
N ALA A 574 11.19 25.96 -15.53
CA ALA A 574 11.20 24.55 -15.22
C ALA A 574 9.79 24.07 -14.86
N TRP A 575 9.41 22.93 -15.41
CA TRP A 575 8.08 22.37 -15.26
C TRP A 575 8.15 20.93 -14.75
N TYR A 576 7.57 20.68 -13.58
CA TYR A 576 7.45 19.35 -12.99
C TYR A 576 6.00 18.87 -13.07
N LEU A 577 5.82 17.67 -13.59
CA LEU A 577 4.59 16.90 -13.49
C LEU A 577 4.78 15.92 -12.34
N ASN A 578 4.54 16.36 -11.11
CA ASN A 578 4.89 15.59 -9.93
C ASN A 578 3.77 14.69 -9.41
N GLU A 579 2.68 14.59 -10.16
CA GLU A 579 1.70 13.52 -10.06
C GLU A 579 1.07 13.22 -11.42
N CYS A 580 1.14 11.97 -11.83
CA CYS A 580 0.36 11.36 -12.89
C CYS A 580 0.21 9.87 -12.61
N GLY A 581 -0.84 9.25 -13.11
CA GLY A 581 -1.04 7.83 -12.90
C GLY A 581 -2.47 7.38 -13.11
N LEU A 582 -2.65 6.05 -13.03
CA LEU A 582 -3.92 5.38 -13.27
C LEU A 582 -4.17 4.34 -12.17
N PRO A 583 -5.34 4.36 -11.51
CA PRO A 583 -5.68 3.36 -10.50
C PRO A 583 -6.11 2.05 -11.13
N THR A 584 -5.82 0.94 -10.47
CA THR A 584 -6.23 -0.41 -10.88
C THR A 584 -7.31 -0.96 -9.98
N THR A 585 -8.54 -0.47 -10.12
CA THR A 585 -9.64 -0.96 -9.31
C THR A 585 -10.17 -2.31 -9.83
N PRO A 586 -10.32 -3.32 -8.97
CA PRO A 586 -10.78 -4.66 -9.38
C PRO A 586 -12.28 -4.70 -9.68
N GLU A 587 -13.07 -3.85 -9.07
CA GLU A 587 -14.54 -3.81 -9.24
C GLU A 587 -15.00 -2.43 -9.70
N GLN A 588 -16.03 -2.40 -10.55
CA GLN A 588 -16.69 -1.15 -10.92
C GLN A 588 -17.82 -0.86 -9.95
N THR A 589 -17.79 0.29 -9.32
CA THR A 589 -18.96 0.86 -8.66
C THR A 589 -19.78 1.63 -9.69
N GLU A 590 -21.09 1.35 -9.77
CA GLU A 590 -21.99 2.10 -10.67
C GLU A 590 -21.88 3.61 -10.39
N GLY A 591 -21.47 4.37 -11.41
CA GLY A 591 -21.56 5.82 -11.41
C GLY A 591 -20.32 6.62 -11.03
N ILE A 592 -19.21 5.99 -10.63
CA ILE A 592 -17.93 6.67 -10.36
C ILE A 592 -16.85 6.08 -11.25
N SER A 593 -15.93 6.91 -11.72
CA SER A 593 -14.85 6.49 -12.61
C SER A 593 -14.06 5.36 -12.00
N SER A 594 -14.20 4.24 -12.59
CA SER A 594 -13.43 3.06 -12.27
C SER A 594 -12.01 3.23 -12.77
N GLY A 595 -11.09 2.56 -12.14
CA GLY A 595 -9.73 2.44 -12.63
C GLY A 595 -9.65 1.65 -13.94
N VAL A 596 -8.44 1.35 -14.34
CA VAL A 596 -8.11 0.51 -15.50
C VAL A 596 -7.70 -0.89 -15.01
N ASP A 597 -7.60 -1.86 -15.93
CA ASP A 597 -6.98 -3.14 -15.61
C ASP A 597 -5.45 -3.00 -15.43
N LEU A 598 -4.84 -4.01 -14.82
CA LEU A 598 -3.41 -4.02 -14.49
C LEU A 598 -2.50 -3.81 -15.71
N ARG A 599 -2.89 -4.32 -16.88
CA ARG A 599 -2.11 -4.20 -18.11
C ARG A 599 -2.24 -2.81 -18.72
N THR A 600 -3.45 -2.27 -18.73
CA THR A 600 -3.71 -0.91 -19.21
C THR A 600 -2.97 0.13 -18.37
N GLN A 601 -2.86 -0.05 -17.06
CA GLN A 601 -2.03 0.81 -16.21
C GLN A 601 -0.59 0.89 -16.74
N ALA A 602 0.01 -0.25 -17.07
CA ALA A 602 1.37 -0.30 -17.58
C ALA A 602 1.49 0.39 -18.96
N ASP A 603 0.55 0.11 -19.87
CA ASP A 603 0.55 0.64 -21.22
C ASP A 603 0.30 2.16 -21.24
N TYR A 604 -0.66 2.64 -20.47
CA TYR A 604 -1.01 4.06 -20.41
C TYR A 604 0.04 4.87 -19.63
N MET A 605 0.61 4.35 -18.56
CA MET A 605 1.75 4.99 -17.90
C MET A 605 2.90 5.25 -18.87
N ALA A 606 3.21 4.29 -19.76
CA ALA A 606 4.24 4.48 -20.78
C ALA A 606 3.89 5.59 -21.77
N ARG A 607 2.60 5.73 -22.14
CA ARG A 607 2.13 6.83 -22.98
C ARG A 607 2.23 8.18 -22.24
N GLU A 608 1.81 8.24 -20.97
CA GLU A 608 1.92 9.46 -20.13
C GLU A 608 3.35 9.98 -20.08
N LEU A 609 4.32 9.08 -19.81
CA LEU A 609 5.73 9.45 -19.72
C LEU A 609 6.28 9.99 -21.05
N LEU A 610 5.97 9.37 -22.18
CA LEU A 610 6.41 9.86 -23.50
C LEU A 610 5.74 11.17 -23.89
N LEU A 611 4.43 11.31 -23.62
CA LEU A 611 3.71 12.57 -23.86
C LEU A 611 4.31 13.70 -23.01
N ALA A 612 4.50 13.50 -21.71
CA ALA A 612 5.06 14.51 -20.83
C ALA A 612 6.45 14.98 -21.32
N LEU A 613 7.33 14.04 -21.69
CA LEU A 613 8.64 14.36 -22.26
C LEU A 613 8.52 15.18 -23.56
N SER A 614 7.54 14.87 -24.42
CA SER A 614 7.38 15.57 -25.71
C SER A 614 6.87 17.00 -25.57
N TYR A 615 6.21 17.33 -24.46
CA TYR A 615 5.79 18.69 -24.14
C TYR A 615 6.84 19.46 -23.31
N GLY A 616 7.99 18.85 -23.02
CA GLY A 616 9.11 19.51 -22.35
C GLY A 616 8.97 19.55 -20.82
N VAL A 617 8.36 18.53 -20.23
CA VAL A 617 8.35 18.36 -18.77
C VAL A 617 9.75 17.93 -18.30
N ASP A 618 10.31 18.64 -17.32
CA ASP A 618 11.67 18.40 -16.81
C ASP A 618 11.76 17.27 -15.79
N GLU A 619 10.74 17.11 -14.92
CA GLU A 619 10.62 15.98 -13.99
C GLU A 619 9.19 15.42 -14.02
N ILE A 620 9.08 14.10 -14.04
CA ILE A 620 7.81 13.38 -14.12
C ILE A 620 7.77 12.36 -12.98
N GLU A 621 6.84 12.51 -12.07
CA GLU A 621 6.68 11.62 -10.93
C GLU A 621 5.37 10.85 -11.02
N VAL A 622 5.49 9.52 -11.11
CA VAL A 622 4.32 8.64 -11.15
C VAL A 622 3.73 8.49 -9.74
N TYR A 623 2.45 8.74 -9.61
CA TYR A 623 1.69 8.47 -8.39
C TYR A 623 1.03 7.09 -8.51
N SER A 624 1.37 6.08 -7.69
CA SER A 624 2.27 6.12 -6.55
C SER A 624 3.14 4.86 -6.50
N MET A 625 4.03 4.77 -5.52
CA MET A 625 4.88 3.59 -5.38
C MET A 625 4.10 2.35 -4.98
N PHE A 626 3.22 2.47 -3.98
CA PHE A 626 2.43 1.36 -3.43
C PHE A 626 0.95 1.69 -3.48
N ASP A 627 0.13 0.65 -3.61
CA ASP A 627 -1.28 0.80 -3.27
C ASP A 627 -1.37 1.31 -1.84
N GLN A 628 -2.19 2.33 -1.64
CA GLN A 628 -2.24 2.99 -0.34
C GLN A 628 -2.99 2.13 0.65
N GLN A 629 -2.35 1.88 1.81
CA GLN A 629 -3.11 1.61 3.00
C GLN A 629 -3.58 2.94 3.55
N ASN A 630 -4.80 3.26 3.31
CA ASN A 630 -5.42 4.22 4.19
C ASN A 630 -5.58 3.54 5.55
N LEU A 631 -4.74 3.91 6.51
CA LEU A 631 -4.82 3.40 7.88
C LEU A 631 -6.13 3.82 8.58
N TYR A 632 -6.87 4.70 7.95
CA TYR A 632 -8.12 5.28 8.46
C TYR A 632 -9.35 4.61 7.89
N HIS A 633 -9.22 3.90 6.77
CA HIS A 633 -10.30 3.21 6.11
C HIS A 633 -9.92 1.76 5.85
N THR A 634 -10.89 0.88 5.87
CA THR A 634 -10.78 -0.42 5.20
C THR A 634 -10.34 -0.14 3.79
N ILE A 635 -9.34 -0.87 3.28
CA ILE A 635 -9.07 -0.80 1.86
C ILE A 635 -10.33 -1.36 1.19
N MET A 636 -11.11 -0.43 0.65
CA MET A 636 -12.17 -0.78 -0.26
C MET A 636 -11.49 -1.01 -1.62
N PRO A 637 -11.47 -2.25 -2.14
CA PRO A 637 -10.86 -2.52 -3.44
C PRO A 637 -11.45 -1.65 -4.55
N GLU A 638 -12.70 -1.24 -4.38
CA GLU A 638 -13.44 -0.35 -5.27
C GLU A 638 -13.00 1.11 -5.21
N GLU A 639 -12.29 1.52 -4.15
CA GLU A 639 -11.84 2.91 -4.03
C GLU A 639 -10.58 3.15 -4.87
N TYR A 640 -10.71 3.99 -5.91
CA TYR A 640 -9.64 4.23 -6.85
C TYR A 640 -8.37 4.81 -6.20
N GLU A 641 -8.52 5.67 -5.18
CA GLU A 641 -7.40 6.30 -4.45
C GLU A 641 -6.44 5.28 -3.84
N ASN A 642 -6.93 4.11 -3.48
CA ASN A 642 -6.12 3.07 -2.87
C ASN A 642 -5.30 2.23 -3.89
N ASN A 643 -5.50 2.41 -5.19
CA ASN A 643 -5.05 1.45 -6.21
C ASN A 643 -4.07 2.03 -7.25
N PHE A 644 -3.47 3.20 -7.00
CA PHE A 644 -2.53 3.82 -7.93
C PHE A 644 -1.13 3.20 -7.96
N GLY A 645 -0.80 2.33 -7.00
CA GLY A 645 0.55 1.81 -6.81
C GLY A 645 1.12 1.09 -8.04
N LEU A 646 2.43 1.23 -8.25
CA LEU A 646 3.22 0.34 -9.09
C LEU A 646 3.36 -1.05 -8.45
N PHE A 647 3.26 -1.09 -7.15
CA PHE A 647 3.26 -2.30 -6.35
C PHE A 647 1.94 -2.43 -5.59
N TYR A 648 1.56 -3.68 -5.36
CA TYR A 648 0.54 -3.95 -4.37
C TYR A 648 1.00 -3.51 -2.98
N GLN A 649 0.05 -3.37 -2.08
CA GLN A 649 0.35 -3.14 -0.68
C GLN A 649 1.26 -4.25 -0.14
N GLN A 650 2.18 -3.90 0.75
CA GLN A 650 2.96 -4.90 1.47
C GLN A 650 2.03 -5.91 2.14
N ASP A 651 2.25 -7.19 1.85
CA ASP A 651 1.44 -8.22 2.44
C ASP A 651 1.75 -8.39 3.94
N TYR A 652 0.94 -9.15 4.59
CA TYR A 652 1.04 -9.45 6.00
C TYR A 652 2.41 -10.07 6.40
N SER A 653 3.06 -10.83 5.53
CA SER A 653 4.40 -11.40 5.78
C SER A 653 5.53 -10.44 5.44
N GLY A 654 5.22 -9.21 5.03
CA GLY A 654 6.18 -8.18 4.68
C GLY A 654 6.73 -8.28 3.26
N ARG A 655 6.08 -9.05 2.37
CA ARG A 655 6.44 -9.14 0.95
C ARG A 655 5.82 -8.00 0.17
N ILE A 656 6.54 -7.51 -0.82
CA ILE A 656 6.11 -6.43 -1.71
C ILE A 656 6.00 -7.02 -3.12
N PHE A 657 4.78 -7.05 -3.66
CA PHE A 657 4.48 -7.64 -4.95
C PHE A 657 4.37 -6.57 -6.04
N PRO A 658 5.08 -6.73 -7.19
CA PRO A 658 4.97 -5.80 -8.31
C PRO A 658 3.66 -6.01 -9.08
N LYS A 659 3.11 -4.90 -9.61
CA LYS A 659 2.17 -4.92 -10.71
C LYS A 659 2.92 -4.90 -12.06
N PRO A 660 2.26 -5.14 -13.20
CA PRO A 660 2.89 -5.00 -14.52
C PRO A 660 3.53 -3.63 -14.73
N SER A 661 2.94 -2.58 -14.20
CA SER A 661 3.45 -1.21 -14.27
C SER A 661 4.82 -1.03 -13.62
N ALA A 662 5.15 -1.77 -12.56
CA ALA A 662 6.49 -1.72 -11.96
C ALA A 662 7.56 -2.24 -12.93
N ALA A 663 7.29 -3.35 -13.62
CA ALA A 663 8.23 -3.90 -14.60
C ALA A 663 8.34 -3.00 -15.84
N ALA A 664 7.23 -2.43 -16.30
CA ALA A 664 7.20 -1.47 -17.40
C ALA A 664 7.98 -0.20 -17.04
N TYR A 665 7.75 0.38 -15.85
CA TYR A 665 8.46 1.57 -15.38
C TYR A 665 9.98 1.33 -15.34
N ALA A 666 10.44 0.23 -14.74
CA ALA A 666 11.85 -0.12 -14.70
C ALA A 666 12.48 -0.26 -16.10
N ASN A 667 11.73 -0.76 -17.09
CA ASN A 667 12.21 -0.84 -18.45
C ASN A 667 12.23 0.51 -19.15
N ILE A 668 11.22 1.36 -18.95
CA ILE A 668 11.14 2.70 -19.54
C ILE A 668 12.28 3.58 -19.00
N THR A 669 12.49 3.61 -17.70
CA THR A 669 13.58 4.36 -17.07
C THR A 669 14.94 3.88 -17.57
N ARG A 670 15.11 2.55 -17.73
CA ARG A 670 16.34 1.97 -18.32
C ARG A 670 16.59 2.43 -19.75
N LEU A 671 15.54 2.61 -20.55
CA LEU A 671 15.66 3.03 -21.95
C LEU A 671 15.89 4.54 -22.08
N LEU A 672 15.25 5.32 -21.23
CA LEU A 672 15.14 6.78 -21.36
C LEU A 672 15.86 7.56 -20.24
N GLU A 673 16.62 6.93 -19.32
CA GLU A 673 17.32 7.65 -18.23
C GLU A 673 18.22 8.80 -18.72
N SER A 674 18.70 8.72 -19.96
CA SER A 674 19.58 9.69 -20.58
C SER A 674 18.91 10.57 -21.64
N VAL A 675 17.58 10.64 -21.63
CA VAL A 675 16.83 11.48 -22.60
C VAL A 675 17.21 12.96 -22.46
N GLU A 676 17.46 13.62 -23.59
CA GLU A 676 17.72 15.06 -23.67
C GLU A 676 16.55 15.80 -24.29
N LYS A 677 15.93 15.18 -25.29
CA LYS A 677 14.81 15.75 -26.03
C LYS A 677 13.90 14.62 -26.47
N CYS A 678 12.61 14.87 -26.46
CA CYS A 678 11.61 14.00 -27.05
C CYS A 678 10.67 14.85 -27.89
N GLU A 679 10.33 14.40 -29.10
CA GLU A 679 9.43 15.11 -29.99
C GLU A 679 8.52 14.14 -30.75
N GLU A 680 7.28 14.55 -30.96
CA GLU A 680 6.35 13.77 -31.79
C GLU A 680 6.74 13.88 -33.27
N ILE A 681 6.76 12.74 -33.96
CA ILE A 681 7.07 12.63 -35.38
C ILE A 681 5.93 11.96 -36.13
N SER A 682 5.87 12.15 -37.46
CA SER A 682 4.91 11.43 -38.27
C SER A 682 5.31 9.95 -38.43
N ALA A 683 4.37 9.06 -38.12
CA ALA A 683 4.49 7.64 -38.41
C ALA A 683 3.97 7.23 -39.79
N GLY A 684 3.49 8.20 -40.60
CA GLY A 684 2.84 7.91 -41.89
C GLY A 684 1.42 7.34 -41.74
N SER A 685 0.85 7.36 -40.55
CA SER A 685 -0.51 6.93 -40.24
C SER A 685 -1.14 7.91 -39.25
N ASP A 686 -2.44 8.19 -39.43
CA ASP A 686 -3.21 9.07 -38.53
C ASP A 686 -3.62 8.35 -37.23
N THR A 687 -3.46 7.03 -37.19
CA THR A 687 -3.83 6.18 -36.03
C THR A 687 -2.61 5.65 -35.28
N VAL A 688 -1.41 6.07 -35.62
CA VAL A 688 -0.20 5.71 -34.88
C VAL A 688 0.49 6.97 -34.37
N ARG A 689 0.71 7.03 -33.07
CA ARG A 689 1.55 8.05 -32.44
C ARG A 689 2.99 7.55 -32.43
N ALA A 690 3.92 8.42 -32.78
CA ALA A 690 5.34 8.13 -32.77
C ALA A 690 6.14 9.28 -32.19
N PHE A 691 7.08 8.97 -31.32
CA PHE A 691 7.93 9.92 -30.61
C PHE A 691 9.40 9.55 -30.83
N ARG A 692 10.21 10.54 -31.15
CA ARG A 692 11.65 10.41 -31.28
C ARG A 692 12.31 11.02 -30.06
N CYS A 693 13.13 10.23 -29.35
CA CYS A 693 13.84 10.68 -28.18
C CYS A 693 15.37 10.62 -28.43
N ASP A 694 16.02 11.76 -28.35
CA ASP A 694 17.48 11.89 -28.40
C ASP A 694 18.05 11.54 -27.02
N LEU A 695 19.08 10.71 -27.00
CA LEU A 695 19.74 10.27 -25.79
C LEU A 695 21.14 10.90 -25.66
N LYS A 696 21.61 11.16 -24.45
CA LYS A 696 22.98 11.66 -24.15
C LYS A 696 24.08 10.72 -24.60
N LYS A 697 23.76 9.48 -24.87
CA LYS A 697 24.70 8.49 -25.41
C LYS A 697 24.90 8.78 -26.88
N GLU A 698 26.15 9.03 -27.28
CA GLU A 698 26.50 9.22 -28.68
C GLU A 698 26.01 8.02 -29.53
N ASN A 699 25.39 8.33 -30.65
CA ASN A 699 24.88 7.38 -31.65
C ASN A 699 23.67 6.51 -31.19
N GLU A 700 22.98 6.85 -30.14
CA GLU A 700 21.75 6.16 -29.73
C GLU A 700 20.54 7.10 -29.86
N GLU A 701 19.49 6.60 -30.45
CA GLU A 701 18.18 7.25 -30.61
C GLU A 701 17.09 6.23 -30.28
N LEU A 702 16.03 6.67 -29.64
CA LEU A 702 14.91 5.82 -29.29
C LEU A 702 13.62 6.35 -29.93
N LEU A 703 12.86 5.45 -30.56
CA LEU A 703 11.48 5.74 -30.95
C LEU A 703 10.53 5.08 -29.98
N GLY A 704 9.46 5.77 -29.58
CA GLY A 704 8.32 5.21 -28.87
C GLY A 704 7.07 5.26 -29.73
N LEU A 705 6.34 4.16 -29.90
CA LEU A 705 5.21 4.07 -30.80
C LEU A 705 4.05 3.29 -30.19
N TRP A 706 2.82 3.71 -30.53
CA TRP A 706 1.61 2.94 -30.26
C TRP A 706 0.47 3.29 -31.24
N SER A 707 -0.48 2.37 -31.39
CA SER A 707 -1.73 2.62 -32.16
C SER A 707 -2.80 3.24 -31.25
N THR A 708 -3.60 4.18 -31.81
CA THR A 708 -4.75 4.80 -31.16
C THR A 708 -6.09 4.22 -31.61
N LYS A 709 -6.10 3.17 -32.44
CA LYS A 709 -7.32 2.53 -32.96
C LYS A 709 -8.19 1.97 -31.83
N GLU A 710 -7.56 1.35 -30.86
CA GLU A 710 -8.21 0.87 -29.66
C GLU A 710 -7.74 1.73 -28.48
N ARG A 711 -8.66 2.53 -27.93
CA ARG A 711 -8.39 3.36 -26.75
C ARG A 711 -9.67 3.56 -25.94
N LEU A 712 -9.52 3.68 -24.64
CA LEU A 712 -10.64 4.03 -23.77
C LEU A 712 -11.01 5.49 -23.97
N SER A 713 -12.28 5.78 -24.28
CA SER A 713 -12.82 7.12 -24.46
C SER A 713 -14.21 7.23 -23.86
N ASN A 714 -14.71 8.45 -23.65
CA ASN A 714 -16.05 8.70 -23.13
C ASN A 714 -17.16 8.03 -23.96
N ASP A 715 -16.98 7.89 -25.27
CA ASP A 715 -17.94 7.25 -26.16
C ASP A 715 -17.93 5.72 -25.99
N SER A 716 -16.83 5.15 -25.55
CA SER A 716 -16.66 3.72 -25.31
C SER A 716 -17.15 3.25 -23.94
N ASN A 717 -17.50 4.16 -23.02
CA ASN A 717 -18.06 3.80 -21.70
C ASN A 717 -19.35 2.97 -21.78
N LYS A 718 -20.05 3.00 -22.89
CA LYS A 718 -21.21 2.15 -23.13
C LYS A 718 -20.86 0.71 -23.50
N ASN A 719 -19.60 0.42 -23.79
CA ASN A 719 -19.12 -0.85 -24.31
C ASN A 719 -17.78 -1.31 -23.74
N ILE A 720 -17.35 -0.80 -22.57
CA ILE A 720 -16.26 -1.46 -21.84
C ILE A 720 -16.81 -2.78 -21.33
N VAL A 721 -16.87 -3.76 -22.22
CA VAL A 721 -16.93 -5.16 -21.81
C VAL A 721 -15.55 -5.42 -21.23
N ARG A 722 -15.43 -5.34 -19.91
CA ARG A 722 -14.24 -5.86 -19.24
C ARG A 722 -14.17 -7.34 -19.61
N THR A 723 -13.20 -7.66 -20.46
CA THR A 723 -12.64 -9.00 -20.48
C THR A 723 -12.19 -9.31 -19.04
N PRO A 724 -12.17 -10.59 -18.65
CA PRO A 724 -11.66 -11.00 -17.35
C PRO A 724 -10.41 -10.19 -17.03
N ASN A 725 -10.36 -9.58 -15.83
CA ASN A 725 -9.24 -8.70 -15.40
C ASN A 725 -7.95 -9.53 -15.18
N LEU A 726 -7.58 -10.32 -16.17
CA LEU A 726 -6.39 -11.15 -16.17
C LEU A 726 -5.21 -10.33 -16.70
N PRO A 727 -4.14 -10.15 -15.92
CA PRO A 727 -3.03 -9.27 -16.28
C PRO A 727 -2.23 -9.73 -17.50
N TRP A 728 -2.43 -10.94 -17.96
CA TRP A 728 -1.83 -11.50 -19.17
C TRP A 728 -2.74 -11.43 -20.41
N VAL A 729 -3.99 -11.01 -20.28
CA VAL A 729 -4.86 -10.81 -21.45
C VAL A 729 -4.55 -9.45 -22.07
N ASN A 730 -4.12 -9.49 -23.34
CA ASN A 730 -3.93 -8.26 -24.11
C ASN A 730 -5.26 -7.82 -24.69
N GLN A 731 -5.77 -6.69 -24.21
CA GLN A 731 -7.00 -6.10 -24.74
C GLN A 731 -6.81 -5.38 -26.10
N TRP A 732 -5.56 -5.09 -26.47
CA TRP A 732 -5.23 -4.46 -27.74
C TRP A 732 -5.10 -5.53 -28.81
N THR A 733 -6.14 -5.69 -29.61
CA THR A 733 -6.23 -6.76 -30.62
C THR A 733 -5.92 -6.29 -32.04
N GLU A 734 -6.13 -5.00 -32.30
CA GLU A 734 -5.86 -4.41 -33.61
C GLU A 734 -4.39 -4.09 -33.78
N LYS A 735 -3.80 -4.67 -34.82
CA LYS A 735 -2.41 -4.44 -35.20
C LYS A 735 -2.33 -3.49 -36.39
N GLU A 736 -1.27 -2.67 -36.39
CA GLU A 736 -0.95 -1.79 -37.48
C GLU A 736 0.54 -1.77 -37.72
N THR A 737 0.96 -1.97 -38.97
CA THR A 737 2.36 -1.87 -39.37
C THR A 737 2.62 -0.53 -39.99
N VAL A 738 3.60 0.22 -39.48
CA VAL A 738 4.04 1.50 -40.03
C VAL A 738 5.47 1.42 -40.52
N THR A 739 5.78 2.21 -41.56
CA THR A 739 7.13 2.33 -42.11
C THR A 739 7.70 3.68 -41.70
N ILE A 740 8.80 3.67 -40.96
CA ILE A 740 9.42 4.89 -40.42
C ILE A 740 10.79 5.10 -41.04
N PRO A 741 11.06 6.31 -41.60
CA PRO A 741 12.40 6.67 -42.05
C PRO A 741 13.36 6.79 -40.86
N VAL A 742 14.52 6.18 -40.96
CA VAL A 742 15.54 6.18 -39.90
C VAL A 742 16.96 6.33 -40.50
N GLU A 743 17.82 7.04 -39.75
CA GLU A 743 19.24 7.14 -40.05
C GLU A 743 20.01 6.21 -39.11
N ALA A 744 19.85 4.90 -39.27
CA ALA A 744 20.44 3.90 -38.39
C ALA A 744 21.03 2.71 -39.18
N LYS A 745 22.04 2.06 -38.61
CA LYS A 745 22.65 0.82 -39.15
C LYS A 745 21.89 -0.41 -38.67
N SER A 746 21.34 -0.34 -37.45
CA SER A 746 20.55 -1.42 -36.87
C SER A 746 19.37 -0.86 -36.07
N ALA A 747 18.32 -1.66 -36.01
CA ALA A 747 17.11 -1.30 -35.21
C ALA A 747 16.67 -2.53 -34.39
N LYS A 748 16.26 -2.26 -33.18
CA LYS A 748 15.81 -3.28 -32.24
C LYS A 748 14.50 -2.84 -31.56
N VAL A 749 13.43 -3.57 -31.83
CA VAL A 749 12.14 -3.35 -31.16
C VAL A 749 12.17 -3.97 -29.78
N CYS A 750 11.70 -3.23 -28.79
CA CYS A 750 11.63 -3.63 -27.40
C CYS A 750 10.18 -3.45 -26.89
N ASP A 751 9.64 -4.48 -26.23
CA ASP A 751 8.36 -4.39 -25.55
C ASP A 751 8.47 -3.67 -24.18
N LEU A 752 7.35 -3.41 -23.54
CA LEU A 752 7.31 -2.76 -22.24
C LEU A 752 7.99 -3.57 -21.12
N MET A 753 8.11 -4.88 -21.29
CA MET A 753 8.73 -5.76 -20.29
C MET A 753 10.24 -5.90 -20.47
N GLY A 754 10.83 -5.34 -21.55
CA GLY A 754 12.26 -5.36 -21.82
C GLY A 754 12.73 -6.47 -22.74
N ASN A 755 11.82 -7.27 -23.32
CA ASN A 755 12.16 -8.23 -24.35
C ASN A 755 12.36 -7.54 -25.68
N SER A 756 13.23 -8.05 -26.55
CA SER A 756 13.53 -7.35 -27.77
C SER A 756 13.89 -8.31 -28.92
N TYR A 757 13.59 -7.86 -30.14
CA TYR A 757 13.95 -8.53 -31.37
C TYR A 757 14.50 -7.51 -32.40
N GLU A 758 15.33 -7.96 -33.31
CA GLU A 758 15.91 -7.12 -34.37
C GLU A 758 14.93 -6.97 -35.53
N VAL A 759 14.89 -5.79 -36.11
CA VAL A 759 14.20 -5.52 -37.37
C VAL A 759 15.18 -4.98 -38.41
N PRO A 760 15.04 -5.37 -39.68
CA PRO A 760 15.95 -4.91 -40.72
C PRO A 760 15.78 -3.44 -41.01
N VAL A 761 16.87 -2.73 -41.22
CA VAL A 761 16.88 -1.40 -41.84
C VAL A 761 17.06 -1.58 -43.34
N THR A 762 16.04 -1.26 -44.13
CA THR A 762 16.04 -1.41 -45.59
C THR A 762 15.78 -0.04 -46.24
N ASP A 763 16.66 0.38 -47.11
CA ASP A 763 16.55 1.68 -47.81
C ASP A 763 16.35 2.88 -46.88
N GLY A 764 16.97 2.85 -45.69
CA GLY A 764 16.82 3.89 -44.66
C GLY A 764 15.45 3.91 -43.97
N GLN A 765 14.76 2.77 -43.92
CA GLN A 765 13.46 2.60 -43.31
C GLN A 765 13.38 1.34 -42.47
N ILE A 766 12.47 1.37 -41.47
CA ILE A 766 12.10 0.20 -40.66
C ILE A 766 10.59 -0.01 -40.72
N GLU A 767 10.17 -1.26 -40.66
CA GLU A 767 8.76 -1.62 -40.47
C GLU A 767 8.54 -2.05 -39.02
N VAL A 768 7.56 -1.43 -38.36
CA VAL A 768 7.22 -1.69 -36.96
C VAL A 768 5.74 -2.03 -36.84
N GLU A 769 5.43 -3.19 -36.26
CA GLU A 769 4.08 -3.55 -35.87
C GLU A 769 3.75 -2.88 -34.55
N THR A 770 2.63 -2.16 -34.50
CA THR A 770 2.13 -1.46 -33.30
C THR A 770 0.74 -1.96 -32.93
N THR A 771 0.43 -1.87 -31.64
CA THR A 771 -0.89 -2.07 -31.06
C THR A 771 -1.19 -0.92 -30.09
N GLY A 772 -2.24 -1.01 -29.27
CA GLY A 772 -2.46 -0.07 -28.18
C GLY A 772 -1.37 -0.12 -27.09
N ALA A 773 -0.63 -1.21 -26.95
CA ALA A 773 0.55 -1.29 -26.08
C ALA A 773 1.76 -0.59 -26.71
N PRO A 774 2.42 0.36 -26.05
CA PRO A 774 3.62 1.01 -26.56
C PRO A 774 4.76 0.05 -26.80
N VAL A 775 5.48 0.27 -27.92
CA VAL A 775 6.75 -0.38 -28.23
C VAL A 775 7.86 0.65 -28.39
N PHE A 776 9.07 0.26 -28.08
CA PHE A 776 10.24 1.12 -28.22
C PHE A 776 11.16 0.56 -29.29
N VAL A 777 11.71 1.42 -30.13
CA VAL A 777 12.71 1.02 -31.13
C VAL A 777 14.02 1.72 -30.85
N LYS A 778 15.01 0.94 -30.43
CA LYS A 778 16.38 1.43 -30.27
C LYS A 778 17.07 1.44 -31.63
N LEU A 779 17.58 2.62 -32.01
CA LEU A 779 18.32 2.85 -33.25
C LEU A 779 19.80 3.02 -32.93
N GLU A 780 20.66 2.32 -33.65
CA GLU A 780 22.13 2.48 -33.60
C GLU A 780 22.61 3.17 -34.87
N LYS A 781 23.12 4.39 -34.76
CA LYS A 781 23.58 5.24 -35.90
C LYS A 781 24.95 4.82 -36.44
#